data_441c71e5805fb2b040b58f3050388e8a
#
_entry.id   441c71e5805fb2b040b58f3050388e8a
#
_cell.length_a   1.000
_cell.length_b   1.000
_cell.length_c   1.000
_cell.angle_alpha   90.00
_cell.angle_beta   90.00
_cell.angle_gamma   90.00
#
_symmetry.space_group_name_H-M   'P 1'
#
loop_
_entity.id
_entity.type
_entity.pdbx_description
1 polymer ?
#
loop_
_entity_poly.entity_id
_entity_poly.type
_entity_poly.pdbx_seq_one_letter_code
_entity_poly.pdbx_strand_id
1 'polypeptide(L)'
;MSCLLRAGIGSEEETVHGSTPDALEGGLRFGVYEIDCHPDGSLYELGRGAMGVTYRATDTSLQRKVALKIIKIDIAERSADARERFMREARAAAALRHENIATVYQFGMRLETGQYFYAMELIEGETLEDRVRRAGPLDARTTIKIAQQVTSALTAAEKHGLVHRDLKPANLMLVSSDGETAHVTNDKKLLVKIIDFGLAKAIHTQTDPKSLTHDRFVGTPAFASPEQFEHSALDVRSDIYSLGETLWFALTGKTPFAGRTLSEIHRAQKSNALPTEQLKAAHVPFRLRSVLGSMLAFEPASRPGTGELAARLQRCSHEARKTRRTRVALVAAALVILGMSALFVFQPSRIGNSPLNPDKSIAVLPFENRSEDKANAYFADGIQDEILTRLSKIADLKVISRTSTQQYQSKPANLREIAKQLGVANIVEGSVQKVADQVRVNVQLINAQSDTHLWAETYDRKLTDIFGIESEIAKRIAESLQAKLTGHEEQELAVKPTNNPEAYDAYLRGLAIQTRIATLSPDPLRKVIGFFERAVQLDPNFAPAWAQLSRAHAFFYGSSDDPTAARRAAAKGALEHAQKLQPNSPETLLALGYYQYRVLRDYGVAKTTFERVSKMLPNNSDVPRALALITRGEGNWNESVAYVERGLALDPDNAQLLSQAASTYAMLRQFPTALKLYDRALDLLPNDPDLMAWKARMYQAEGNLQEAAKLLVAVHAQTPSFWTLAVKITQLRLEGNLGEAVRLLQARQAQYHFSSEIDKATDQGLLAFTQRLAGDIAGAKVTGEQTRNTFERLCKDRPDNAAFAEWLSLSYAAVGNKDAALKEAEHAIMLSAKDRLQRLNAEEILAVIQMIFGENSGAILTLTQLLQTPYSGWLYFPAPITPALLRLDPFWDPLRADPAFQKLCEEKKP
;
A
#
# COMPACT_ATOMS: atom_id res chain seq x y z
N MET A 1 2.14 -12.05 12.25
CA MET A 1 2.02 -13.28 11.47
C MET A 1 3.35 -13.59 10.83
N SER A 2 3.83 -14.76 11.11
CA SER A 2 5.20 -15.25 10.94
C SER A 2 5.72 -15.24 9.51
N CYS A 3 6.97 -14.85 9.33
CA CYS A 3 7.80 -15.27 8.23
C CYS A 3 8.99 -16.05 8.78
N LEU A 4 9.03 -17.33 8.47
CA LEU A 4 10.08 -18.29 8.80
C LEU A 4 11.20 -18.23 7.75
N LEU A 5 12.42 -18.06 8.22
CA LEU A 5 13.63 -18.37 7.48
C LEU A 5 13.97 -19.85 7.66
N ARG A 6 14.01 -20.60 6.54
CA ARG A 6 14.74 -21.86 6.42
C ARG A 6 16.18 -21.55 6.05
N ALA A 7 17.12 -22.04 6.83
CA ALA A 7 18.45 -22.39 6.37
C ALA A 7 18.64 -23.88 6.68
N GLY A 8 18.80 -24.67 5.62
CA GLY A 8 19.09 -26.06 5.72
C GLY A 8 20.58 -26.34 5.92
N ILE A 9 20.87 -27.47 6.46
CA ILE A 9 21.99 -28.35 6.10
C ILE A 9 21.64 -29.74 6.64
N GLY A 10 21.91 -30.73 5.83
CA GLY A 10 21.39 -32.06 5.81
C GLY A 10 22.05 -33.13 6.66
N SER A 11 21.51 -34.31 6.42
CA SER A 11 21.94 -35.70 6.64
C SER A 11 21.95 -36.19 8.09
N GLU A 12 21.28 -37.21 8.46
CA GLU A 12 21.29 -38.63 8.20
C GLU A 12 20.16 -39.32 8.98
N GLU A 13 19.66 -40.38 8.40
CA GLU A 13 18.59 -41.24 8.89
C GLU A 13 18.97 -41.97 10.15
N GLU A 14 18.08 -42.04 11.13
CA GLU A 14 17.87 -43.24 11.93
C GLU A 14 16.39 -43.39 12.30
N THR A 15 15.84 -44.46 11.74
CA THR A 15 14.48 -44.96 12.00
C THR A 15 14.38 -45.54 13.39
N VAL A 16 13.51 -44.96 14.23
CA VAL A 16 12.97 -45.69 15.39
C VAL A 16 11.43 -45.56 15.36
N HIS A 17 10.79 -46.70 15.14
CA HIS A 17 9.36 -46.88 15.36
C HIS A 17 8.99 -46.67 16.84
N GLY A 18 8.00 -45.84 17.11
CA GLY A 18 7.46 -45.66 18.43
C GLY A 18 6.13 -44.92 18.41
N SER A 19 5.05 -45.68 18.35
CA SER A 19 3.66 -45.39 18.87
C SER A 19 3.16 -43.97 18.93
N THR A 20 2.16 -43.68 18.13
CA THR A 20 1.17 -42.59 18.30
C THR A 20 0.63 -42.62 19.75
N PRO A 21 0.63 -41.49 20.47
CA PRO A 21 -0.22 -41.32 21.63
C PRO A 21 -1.57 -40.69 21.18
N ASP A 22 -2.61 -41.28 21.76
CA ASP A 22 -4.00 -40.90 21.65
C ASP A 22 -4.25 -39.40 21.76
N ALA A 23 -5.27 -38.94 21.04
CA ALA A 23 -5.88 -37.64 21.14
C ALA A 23 -6.33 -37.37 22.59
N LEU A 24 -5.57 -36.54 23.30
CA LEU A 24 -5.98 -35.99 24.61
C LEU A 24 -6.84 -34.73 24.35
N GLU A 25 -8.11 -34.84 24.57
CA GLU A 25 -8.99 -33.73 24.92
C GLU A 25 -8.47 -33.07 26.20
N GLY A 26 -7.72 -31.98 26.07
CA GLY A 26 -7.19 -31.15 27.16
C GLY A 26 -5.97 -30.38 26.69
N GLY A 27 -6.09 -29.04 26.56
CA GLY A 27 -4.99 -28.16 26.19
C GLY A 27 -3.73 -28.39 27.00
N LEU A 28 -2.55 -28.16 26.43
CA LEU A 28 -1.25 -28.32 27.10
C LEU A 28 -1.14 -27.34 28.28
N ARG A 29 -1.09 -27.88 29.54
CA ARG A 29 -1.10 -27.07 30.79
C ARG A 29 0.26 -27.00 31.44
N PHE A 30 0.57 -25.83 32.01
CA PHE A 30 1.72 -25.53 32.85
C PHE A 30 1.24 -24.86 34.15
N GLY A 31 0.95 -25.66 35.16
CA GLY A 31 0.30 -25.18 36.40
C GLY A 31 -1.11 -24.66 36.10
N VAL A 32 -1.36 -23.40 36.42
CA VAL A 32 -2.63 -22.70 36.16
C VAL A 32 -2.74 -22.13 34.76
N TYR A 33 -1.73 -22.29 33.92
CA TYR A 33 -1.69 -21.73 32.58
C TYR A 33 -2.03 -22.80 31.53
N GLU A 34 -3.02 -22.50 30.70
CA GLU A 34 -3.45 -23.35 29.59
C GLU A 34 -3.07 -22.67 28.30
N ILE A 35 -2.30 -23.37 27.42
CA ILE A 35 -1.87 -22.81 26.16
C ILE A 35 -3.05 -22.71 25.20
N ASP A 36 -3.26 -21.55 24.59
CA ASP A 36 -4.31 -21.34 23.61
C ASP A 36 -4.01 -22.11 22.33
N CYS A 37 -5.07 -22.59 21.66
CA CYS A 37 -4.97 -23.25 20.38
C CYS A 37 -5.62 -22.39 19.27
N HIS A 38 -5.14 -22.55 18.07
CA HIS A 38 -5.84 -22.11 16.86
C HIS A 38 -7.05 -23.00 16.56
N PRO A 39 -7.97 -22.57 15.68
CA PRO A 39 -9.13 -23.39 15.28
C PRO A 39 -8.76 -24.74 14.65
N ASP A 40 -7.54 -24.89 14.14
CA ASP A 40 -6.99 -26.13 13.56
C ASP A 40 -6.35 -27.06 14.63
N GLY A 41 -6.43 -26.70 15.91
CA GLY A 41 -5.84 -27.45 17.02
C GLY A 41 -4.35 -27.20 17.25
N SER A 42 -3.66 -26.40 16.43
CA SER A 42 -2.26 -26.05 16.65
C SER A 42 -2.11 -25.05 17.81
N LEU A 43 -1.00 -25.16 18.57
CA LEU A 43 -0.74 -24.26 19.70
C LEU A 43 -0.46 -22.83 19.23
N TYR A 44 -0.98 -21.83 19.93
CA TYR A 44 -0.82 -20.42 19.59
C TYR A 44 0.59 -19.94 19.96
N GLU A 45 1.56 -20.15 19.07
CA GLU A 45 2.95 -19.74 19.25
C GLU A 45 3.12 -18.24 18.98
N LEU A 46 3.67 -17.50 19.97
CA LEU A 46 4.03 -16.08 19.84
C LEU A 46 5.44 -15.88 19.30
N GLY A 47 6.33 -16.84 19.53
CA GLY A 47 7.70 -16.80 19.03
C GLY A 47 8.54 -17.96 19.50
N ARG A 48 9.55 -18.30 18.69
CA ARG A 48 10.50 -19.41 18.95
C ARG A 48 11.93 -18.89 18.88
N GLY A 49 12.72 -19.20 19.89
CA GLY A 49 14.12 -18.82 19.98
C GLY A 49 15.01 -19.98 20.44
N ALA A 50 16.33 -19.75 20.46
CA ALA A 50 17.31 -20.74 20.92
C ALA A 50 17.06 -21.23 22.36
N MET A 51 16.44 -20.39 23.19
CA MET A 51 16.23 -20.64 24.63
C MET A 51 14.86 -21.22 24.98
N GLY A 52 13.93 -21.30 24.04
CA GLY A 52 12.57 -21.77 24.31
C GLY A 52 11.55 -21.30 23.32
N VAL A 53 10.29 -21.62 23.62
CA VAL A 53 9.13 -21.22 22.82
C VAL A 53 8.19 -20.42 23.73
N THR A 54 7.67 -19.33 23.20
CA THR A 54 6.68 -18.48 23.89
C THR A 54 5.31 -18.71 23.25
N TYR A 55 4.33 -19.06 24.07
CA TYR A 55 2.96 -19.29 23.61
C TYR A 55 2.01 -18.25 24.21
N ARG A 56 0.91 -17.99 23.53
CA ARG A 56 -0.22 -17.34 24.16
C ARG A 56 -0.94 -18.37 25.05
N ALA A 57 -1.22 -17.99 26.26
CA ALA A 57 -1.88 -18.85 27.21
C ALA A 57 -2.91 -18.10 28.03
N THR A 58 -3.83 -18.85 28.66
CA THR A 58 -4.84 -18.32 29.59
C THR A 58 -4.48 -18.72 31.01
N ASP A 59 -4.35 -17.74 31.88
CA ASP A 59 -4.34 -17.95 33.36
C ASP A 59 -5.76 -18.33 33.77
N THR A 60 -5.98 -19.61 34.04
CA THR A 60 -7.32 -20.15 34.33
C THR A 60 -7.86 -19.69 35.70
N SER A 61 -6.97 -19.24 36.59
CA SER A 61 -7.35 -18.74 37.92
C SER A 61 -7.83 -17.28 37.86
N LEU A 62 -7.15 -16.46 37.05
CA LEU A 62 -7.44 -15.02 36.92
C LEU A 62 -8.18 -14.65 35.61
N GLN A 63 -8.49 -15.63 34.78
CA GLN A 63 -9.21 -15.46 33.50
C GLN A 63 -8.62 -14.35 32.61
N ARG A 64 -7.27 -14.32 32.51
CA ARG A 64 -6.56 -13.34 31.69
C ARG A 64 -5.58 -14.00 30.73
N LYS A 65 -5.32 -13.35 29.62
CA LYS A 65 -4.30 -13.79 28.65
C LYS A 65 -2.90 -13.40 29.13
N VAL A 66 -1.95 -14.33 28.92
CA VAL A 66 -0.54 -14.17 29.30
C VAL A 66 0.35 -14.69 28.18
N ALA A 67 1.60 -14.24 28.14
CA ALA A 67 2.66 -14.85 27.35
C ALA A 67 3.37 -15.88 28.22
N LEU A 68 3.33 -17.16 27.84
CA LEU A 68 3.93 -18.28 28.58
C LEU A 68 5.17 -18.75 27.82
N LYS A 69 6.35 -18.54 28.39
CA LYS A 69 7.61 -19.01 27.85
C LYS A 69 8.07 -20.31 28.48
N ILE A 70 8.24 -21.32 27.62
CA ILE A 70 8.75 -22.64 28.02
C ILE A 70 10.23 -22.70 27.66
N ILE A 71 11.08 -23.02 28.67
CA ILE A 71 12.53 -23.02 28.53
C ILE A 71 12.96 -24.40 28.02
N LYS A 72 13.75 -24.45 26.94
CA LYS A 72 14.25 -25.69 26.33
C LYS A 72 15.46 -26.29 27.04
N ILE A 73 16.07 -25.59 27.95
CA ILE A 73 17.33 -26.02 28.60
C ILE A 73 16.98 -27.02 29.68
N ASP A 74 17.62 -28.15 29.63
CA ASP A 74 17.55 -29.13 30.72
C ASP A 74 18.45 -28.65 31.90
N ILE A 75 17.79 -27.85 32.77
CA ILE A 75 18.44 -27.28 33.95
C ILE A 75 18.68 -28.38 35.02
N ALA A 76 17.96 -29.48 34.90
CA ALA A 76 18.08 -30.61 35.82
C ALA A 76 19.46 -31.32 35.72
N GLU A 77 20.07 -31.33 34.56
CA GLU A 77 21.40 -31.94 34.32
C GLU A 77 22.58 -31.04 34.73
N ARG A 78 22.33 -29.77 35.20
CA ARG A 78 23.38 -28.84 35.57
C ARG A 78 23.69 -28.84 37.05
N SER A 79 24.85 -28.27 37.43
CA SER A 79 25.32 -28.19 38.83
C SER A 79 24.30 -27.44 39.72
N ALA A 80 24.27 -27.77 40.99
CA ALA A 80 23.41 -27.14 41.99
C ALA A 80 23.56 -25.61 42.03
N ASP A 81 24.81 -25.13 41.86
CA ASP A 81 25.15 -23.68 41.83
C ASP A 81 24.59 -22.96 40.61
N ALA A 82 24.49 -23.60 39.45
CA ALA A 82 23.90 -23.01 38.27
C ALA A 82 22.38 -22.86 38.41
N ARG A 83 21.74 -23.84 39.04
CA ARG A 83 20.28 -23.79 39.36
C ARG A 83 19.96 -22.69 40.36
N GLU A 84 20.77 -22.56 41.41
CA GLU A 84 20.57 -21.52 42.44
C GLU A 84 20.74 -20.11 41.88
N ARG A 85 21.73 -19.88 41.04
CA ARG A 85 21.94 -18.60 40.35
C ARG A 85 20.79 -18.26 39.44
N PHE A 86 20.31 -19.22 38.65
CA PHE A 86 19.16 -19.02 37.78
C PHE A 86 17.90 -18.65 38.57
N MET A 87 17.63 -19.37 39.65
CA MET A 87 16.48 -19.09 40.54
C MET A 87 16.58 -17.72 41.20
N ARG A 88 17.78 -17.28 41.55
CA ARG A 88 18.01 -15.93 42.12
C ARG A 88 17.71 -14.85 41.11
N GLU A 89 18.22 -14.96 39.88
CA GLU A 89 17.93 -13.99 38.82
C GLU A 89 16.46 -14.00 38.39
N ALA A 90 15.81 -15.17 38.31
CA ALA A 90 14.39 -15.28 38.05
C ALA A 90 13.51 -14.58 39.11
N ARG A 91 13.88 -14.73 40.40
CA ARG A 91 13.20 -14.03 41.50
C ARG A 91 13.41 -12.52 41.45
N ALA A 92 14.62 -12.05 41.09
CA ALA A 92 14.91 -10.64 40.93
C ALA A 92 14.15 -10.03 39.76
N ALA A 93 14.06 -10.72 38.61
CA ALA A 93 13.28 -10.27 37.48
C ALA A 93 11.77 -10.24 37.78
N ALA A 94 11.27 -11.21 38.54
CA ALA A 94 9.87 -11.23 38.98
C ALA A 94 9.50 -10.12 39.97
N ALA A 95 10.49 -9.61 40.70
CA ALA A 95 10.30 -8.49 41.64
C ALA A 95 10.35 -7.13 40.96
N LEU A 96 10.90 -7.05 39.72
CA LEU A 96 11.09 -5.81 38.98
C LEU A 96 9.76 -5.29 38.42
N ARG A 97 9.35 -4.08 38.83
CA ARG A 97 8.16 -3.38 38.41
C ARG A 97 8.52 -2.05 37.74
N HIS A 98 8.28 -1.93 36.47
CA HIS A 98 8.53 -0.69 35.74
C HIS A 98 7.62 -0.62 34.52
N GLU A 99 7.10 0.57 34.17
CA GLU A 99 6.18 0.77 33.05
C GLU A 99 6.75 0.30 31.70
N ASN A 100 8.07 0.38 31.53
CA ASN A 100 8.77 -0.02 30.30
C ASN A 100 9.38 -1.44 30.38
N ILE A 101 8.91 -2.28 31.28
CA ILE A 101 9.32 -3.69 31.43
C ILE A 101 8.07 -4.57 31.47
N ALA A 102 8.08 -5.66 30.70
CA ALA A 102 7.02 -6.66 30.79
C ALA A 102 7.00 -7.32 32.18
N THR A 103 5.87 -7.29 32.84
CA THR A 103 5.74 -7.84 34.17
C THR A 103 5.80 -9.37 34.14
N VAL A 104 6.73 -9.98 34.89
CA VAL A 104 6.73 -11.42 35.12
C VAL A 104 5.74 -11.73 36.25
N TYR A 105 4.73 -12.57 35.96
CA TYR A 105 3.67 -12.92 36.88
C TYR A 105 4.06 -14.12 37.76
N GLN A 106 4.63 -15.13 37.11
CA GLN A 106 4.99 -16.37 37.78
C GLN A 106 6.15 -17.06 37.09
N PHE A 107 7.03 -17.65 37.87
CA PHE A 107 8.01 -18.62 37.45
C PHE A 107 7.68 -19.97 38.04
N GLY A 108 7.79 -21.07 37.27
CA GLY A 108 7.44 -22.40 37.70
C GLY A 108 8.20 -23.50 36.99
N MET A 109 8.01 -24.71 37.46
CA MET A 109 8.50 -25.92 36.83
C MET A 109 7.34 -26.91 36.69
N ARG A 110 7.20 -27.53 35.52
CA ARG A 110 6.24 -28.61 35.32
C ARG A 110 6.79 -29.90 35.94
N LEU A 111 6.13 -30.39 37.02
CA LEU A 111 6.61 -31.52 37.80
C LEU A 111 6.78 -32.82 36.99
N GLU A 112 5.94 -33.02 35.97
CA GLU A 112 5.90 -34.23 35.16
C GLU A 112 7.07 -34.32 34.18
N THR A 113 7.57 -33.15 33.68
CA THR A 113 8.60 -33.12 32.65
C THR A 113 9.90 -32.43 33.10
N GLY A 114 9.94 -31.85 34.30
CA GLY A 114 11.06 -31.05 34.80
C GLY A 114 11.28 -29.71 34.03
N GLN A 115 10.41 -29.36 33.08
CA GLN A 115 10.54 -28.17 32.24
C GLN A 115 10.22 -26.91 33.03
N TYR A 116 11.12 -25.94 32.98
CA TYR A 116 10.89 -24.61 33.54
C TYR A 116 10.11 -23.73 32.60
N PHE A 117 9.25 -22.90 33.13
CA PHE A 117 8.45 -21.92 32.43
C PHE A 117 8.31 -20.63 33.23
N TYR A 118 8.00 -19.53 32.54
CA TYR A 118 7.48 -18.33 33.20
C TYR A 118 6.35 -17.69 32.43
N ALA A 119 5.37 -17.20 33.18
CA ALA A 119 4.25 -16.45 32.66
C ALA A 119 4.51 -14.96 32.84
N MET A 120 4.31 -14.19 31.78
CA MET A 120 4.51 -12.74 31.75
C MET A 120 3.36 -12.01 31.09
N GLU A 121 3.34 -10.72 31.22
CA GLU A 121 2.42 -9.81 30.57
C GLU A 121 2.39 -10.06 29.05
N LEU A 122 1.20 -10.33 28.53
CA LEU A 122 0.97 -10.38 27.09
C LEU A 122 0.87 -8.94 26.58
N ILE A 123 1.78 -8.56 25.69
CA ILE A 123 1.86 -7.20 25.17
C ILE A 123 1.31 -7.20 23.75
N GLU A 124 0.24 -6.48 23.55
CA GLU A 124 -0.33 -6.24 22.21
C GLU A 124 0.41 -5.08 21.55
N GLY A 125 1.17 -5.37 20.49
CA GLY A 125 2.02 -4.41 19.82
C GLY A 125 2.90 -5.08 18.77
N GLU A 126 3.83 -4.31 18.19
CA GLU A 126 4.84 -4.84 17.26
C GLU A 126 6.25 -4.69 17.86
N THR A 127 7.19 -5.56 17.47
CA THR A 127 8.58 -5.39 17.89
C THR A 127 9.22 -4.21 17.15
N LEU A 128 10.25 -3.60 17.74
CA LEU A 128 11.04 -2.58 17.07
C LEU A 128 11.67 -3.14 15.78
N GLU A 129 12.03 -4.42 15.76
CA GLU A 129 12.55 -5.09 14.57
C GLU A 129 11.51 -5.15 13.44
N ASP A 130 10.32 -5.63 13.75
CA ASP A 130 9.22 -5.72 12.76
C ASP A 130 8.81 -4.32 12.28
N ARG A 131 8.78 -3.33 13.18
CA ARG A 131 8.48 -1.95 12.84
C ARG A 131 9.48 -1.37 11.83
N VAL A 132 10.79 -1.58 12.08
CA VAL A 132 11.84 -1.07 11.18
C VAL A 132 11.86 -1.85 9.87
N ARG A 133 11.69 -3.17 9.89
CA ARG A 133 11.61 -3.99 8.68
C ARG A 133 10.40 -3.65 7.82
N ARG A 134 9.25 -3.42 8.45
CA ARG A 134 7.99 -3.12 7.78
C ARG A 134 7.92 -1.72 7.19
N ALA A 135 8.33 -0.71 7.94
CA ALA A 135 8.08 0.70 7.60
C ALA A 135 9.36 1.54 7.47
N GLY A 136 10.53 0.89 7.45
CA GLY A 136 11.83 1.54 7.33
C GLY A 136 12.33 2.17 8.63
N PRO A 137 13.52 2.81 8.59
CA PRO A 137 14.16 3.43 9.72
C PRO A 137 13.28 4.48 10.42
N LEU A 138 13.51 4.66 11.73
CA LEU A 138 12.82 5.65 12.53
C LEU A 138 13.51 7.00 12.46
N ASP A 139 12.76 8.07 12.65
CA ASP A 139 13.34 9.40 12.82
C ASP A 139 14.07 9.56 14.17
N ALA A 140 14.98 10.53 14.23
CA ALA A 140 15.82 10.75 15.39
C ALA A 140 15.01 11.09 16.68
N ARG A 141 13.86 11.74 16.55
CA ARG A 141 13.02 12.12 17.69
C ARG A 141 12.33 10.91 18.32
N THR A 142 11.74 10.04 17.49
CA THR A 142 11.12 8.79 17.91
C THR A 142 12.17 7.87 18.54
N THR A 143 13.36 7.78 17.94
CA THR A 143 14.47 6.98 18.45
C THR A 143 14.97 7.49 19.82
N ILE A 144 15.07 8.82 20.02
CA ILE A 144 15.41 9.41 21.33
C ILE A 144 14.35 9.04 22.38
N LYS A 145 13.07 9.04 22.06
CA LYS A 145 12.01 8.64 23.01
C LYS A 145 12.11 7.18 23.40
N ILE A 146 12.37 6.30 22.43
CA ILE A 146 12.61 4.87 22.71
C ILE A 146 13.83 4.74 23.61
N ALA A 147 14.94 5.40 23.29
CA ALA A 147 16.17 5.38 24.08
C ALA A 147 15.94 5.84 25.52
N GLN A 148 15.17 6.91 25.74
CA GLN A 148 14.85 7.43 27.09
C GLN A 148 14.05 6.41 27.92
N GLN A 149 13.03 5.78 27.34
CA GLN A 149 12.19 4.79 28.02
C GLN A 149 13.01 3.53 28.37
N VAL A 150 13.81 3.03 27.41
CA VAL A 150 14.67 1.86 27.64
C VAL A 150 15.73 2.18 28.69
N THR A 151 16.36 3.37 28.65
CA THR A 151 17.34 3.79 29.67
C THR A 151 16.71 3.87 31.05
N SER A 152 15.47 4.34 31.18
CA SER A 152 14.72 4.33 32.45
C SER A 152 14.54 2.90 32.98
N ALA A 153 14.17 1.96 32.13
CA ALA A 153 14.03 0.56 32.46
C ALA A 153 15.36 -0.07 32.91
N LEU A 154 16.45 0.20 32.19
CA LEU A 154 17.79 -0.27 32.56
C LEU A 154 18.26 0.31 33.91
N THR A 155 17.93 1.58 34.19
CA THR A 155 18.22 2.19 35.52
C THR A 155 17.48 1.47 36.66
N ALA A 156 16.24 1.05 36.40
CA ALA A 156 15.48 0.27 37.36
C ALA A 156 16.08 -1.14 37.56
N ALA A 157 16.49 -1.80 36.49
CA ALA A 157 17.12 -3.11 36.53
C ALA A 157 18.46 -3.07 37.26
N GLU A 158 19.30 -2.06 37.00
CA GLU A 158 20.60 -1.86 37.66
C GLU A 158 20.47 -1.75 39.18
N LYS A 159 19.44 -1.02 39.67
CA LYS A 159 19.16 -0.91 41.11
C LYS A 159 18.85 -2.25 41.78
N HIS A 160 18.39 -3.22 41.03
CA HIS A 160 18.09 -4.59 41.48
C HIS A 160 19.24 -5.57 41.19
N GLY A 161 20.39 -5.07 40.69
CA GLY A 161 21.54 -5.89 40.32
C GLY A 161 21.29 -6.80 39.12
N LEU A 162 20.35 -6.42 38.23
CA LEU A 162 19.98 -7.16 37.04
C LEU A 162 20.63 -6.58 35.79
N VAL A 163 21.14 -7.47 34.95
CA VAL A 163 21.62 -7.17 33.59
C VAL A 163 20.75 -7.93 32.59
N HIS A 164 20.29 -7.27 31.52
CA HIS A 164 19.38 -7.89 30.54
C HIS A 164 20.07 -8.94 29.67
N ARG A 165 21.30 -8.68 29.23
CA ARG A 165 22.18 -9.58 28.44
C ARG A 165 21.72 -9.96 27.04
N ASP A 166 20.51 -9.62 26.61
CA ASP A 166 19.96 -9.91 25.27
C ASP A 166 19.10 -8.76 24.73
N LEU A 167 19.54 -7.52 24.98
CA LEU A 167 18.84 -6.36 24.48
C LEU A 167 19.05 -6.25 22.97
N LYS A 168 17.94 -6.26 22.22
CA LYS A 168 17.92 -6.23 20.76
C LYS A 168 16.55 -5.73 20.25
N PRO A 169 16.42 -5.34 18.97
CA PRO A 169 15.16 -4.81 18.44
C PRO A 169 13.96 -5.75 18.59
N ALA A 170 14.18 -7.08 18.51
CA ALA A 170 13.12 -8.08 18.69
C ALA A 170 12.59 -8.16 20.14
N ASN A 171 13.36 -7.68 21.13
CA ASN A 171 12.98 -7.69 22.54
C ASN A 171 12.41 -6.34 23.03
N LEU A 172 12.15 -5.39 22.13
CA LEU A 172 11.51 -4.11 22.41
C LEU A 172 10.13 -4.06 21.75
N MET A 173 9.07 -4.14 22.54
CA MET A 173 7.69 -4.02 22.06
C MET A 173 7.28 -2.54 22.01
N LEU A 174 6.74 -2.12 20.88
CA LEU A 174 6.17 -0.80 20.69
C LEU A 174 4.65 -0.91 20.82
N VAL A 175 4.09 -0.19 21.78
CA VAL A 175 2.67 -0.22 22.13
C VAL A 175 2.07 1.16 21.90
N SER A 176 0.87 1.22 21.30
CA SER A 176 0.07 2.44 21.30
C SER A 176 -0.67 2.57 22.63
N SER A 177 -0.63 3.73 23.28
CA SER A 177 -1.31 3.95 24.57
C SER A 177 -2.86 3.92 24.47
N ASP A 178 -3.42 3.79 23.28
CA ASP A 178 -4.86 3.80 23.06
C ASP A 178 -5.47 2.41 22.83
N GLY A 179 -4.68 1.32 23.02
CA GLY A 179 -5.18 -0.06 22.95
C GLY A 179 -5.54 -0.56 21.53
N GLU A 180 -5.33 0.27 20.49
CA GLU A 180 -5.56 -0.14 19.12
C GLU A 180 -4.26 -0.64 18.46
N THR A 181 -4.33 -1.77 17.80
CA THR A 181 -3.26 -2.35 16.96
C THR A 181 -2.94 -1.53 15.71
N ALA A 182 -3.34 -0.26 15.67
CA ALA A 182 -3.17 0.65 14.56
C ALA A 182 -1.84 1.42 14.68
N HIS A 183 -0.96 1.15 13.74
CA HIS A 183 0.18 1.94 13.28
C HIS A 183 0.61 3.14 14.13
N VAL A 184 1.71 2.99 14.83
CA VAL A 184 2.37 4.07 15.59
C VAL A 184 2.84 5.16 14.61
N THR A 185 1.94 6.05 14.24
CA THR A 185 2.23 7.23 13.42
C THR A 185 2.16 8.55 14.20
N ASN A 186 1.68 8.52 15.45
CA ASN A 186 1.48 9.75 16.23
C ASN A 186 2.43 9.82 17.44
N ASP A 187 3.32 10.79 17.38
CA ASP A 187 4.50 11.06 18.22
C ASP A 187 4.22 11.29 19.72
N LYS A 188 2.96 11.35 20.18
CA LYS A 188 2.62 11.70 21.57
C LYS A 188 2.34 10.53 22.51
N LYS A 189 2.16 9.30 22.01
CA LYS A 189 1.64 8.18 22.80
C LYS A 189 2.39 6.85 22.63
N LEU A 190 3.68 6.88 22.22
CA LEU A 190 4.50 5.69 22.10
C LEU A 190 4.96 5.22 23.47
N LEU A 191 4.54 4.00 23.87
CA LEU A 191 5.06 3.27 25.01
C LEU A 191 5.98 2.15 24.50
N VAL A 192 7.14 1.98 25.15
CA VAL A 192 8.07 0.87 24.87
C VAL A 192 8.10 -0.06 26.06
N LYS A 193 7.99 -1.36 25.80
CA LYS A 193 8.17 -2.39 26.84
C LYS A 193 9.28 -3.35 26.46
N ILE A 194 10.22 -3.54 27.36
CA ILE A 194 11.27 -4.55 27.25
C ILE A 194 10.67 -5.89 27.62
N ILE A 195 10.83 -6.87 26.73
CA ILE A 195 10.45 -8.26 26.96
C ILE A 195 11.70 -9.13 27.11
N ASP A 196 11.55 -10.26 27.75
CA ASP A 196 12.55 -11.33 27.74
C ASP A 196 13.91 -10.96 28.35
N PHE A 197 13.94 -10.57 29.63
CA PHE A 197 15.20 -10.51 30.39
C PHE A 197 15.94 -11.85 30.27
N GLY A 198 17.20 -11.83 29.82
CA GLY A 198 17.96 -13.01 29.39
C GLY A 198 18.28 -14.01 30.51
N LEU A 199 17.27 -14.39 31.31
CA LEU A 199 17.35 -15.32 32.45
C LEU A 199 18.08 -16.62 32.10
N ALA A 200 17.86 -17.15 30.90
CA ALA A 200 18.50 -18.38 30.46
C ALA A 200 19.99 -18.22 30.09
N LYS A 201 20.48 -17.00 29.83
CA LYS A 201 21.90 -16.74 29.57
C LYS A 201 22.74 -16.75 30.85
N ALA A 202 22.13 -16.48 32.00
CA ALA A 202 22.79 -16.56 33.31
C ALA A 202 23.34 -17.97 33.63
N ILE A 203 22.80 -19.00 33.01
CA ILE A 203 23.23 -20.39 33.18
C ILE A 203 24.52 -20.72 32.43
N HIS A 204 24.82 -19.98 31.36
CA HIS A 204 25.94 -20.28 30.44
C HIS A 204 27.26 -19.57 30.77
N THR A 205 27.25 -18.60 31.68
CA THR A 205 28.47 -17.88 32.09
C THR A 205 29.20 -18.65 33.18
N GLN A 206 30.20 -19.46 32.86
CA GLN A 206 31.16 -20.24 33.64
C GLN A 206 30.81 -21.73 33.83
N THR A 207 31.22 -22.53 32.87
CA THR A 207 31.55 -23.94 33.08
C THR A 207 32.79 -24.28 32.25
N ASP A 208 33.86 -24.65 32.92
CA ASP A 208 35.11 -25.28 32.51
C ASP A 208 36.00 -24.57 31.47
N PRO A 209 37.25 -24.19 31.88
CA PRO A 209 38.27 -23.65 30.93
C PRO A 209 38.83 -24.71 29.96
N LYS A 210 38.36 -25.96 29.99
CA LYS A 210 38.90 -27.04 29.19
C LYS A 210 38.06 -27.49 28.01
N SER A 211 36.91 -26.94 27.77
CA SER A 211 36.06 -27.26 26.62
C SER A 211 36.13 -26.12 25.58
N LEU A 212 37.30 -26.00 24.95
CA LEU A 212 37.57 -25.16 23.79
C LEU A 212 36.94 -25.80 22.52
N THR A 213 35.66 -25.63 22.34
CA THR A 213 35.04 -25.72 21.01
C THR A 213 34.32 -24.41 20.70
N HIS A 214 34.76 -23.79 19.62
CA HIS A 214 34.41 -22.46 19.13
C HIS A 214 32.91 -22.23 18.76
N ASP A 215 31.98 -23.09 19.15
CA ASP A 215 30.65 -23.16 18.54
C ASP A 215 29.45 -22.87 19.45
N ARG A 216 29.62 -22.26 20.65
CA ARG A 216 28.46 -22.02 21.54
C ARG A 216 28.28 -20.59 22.00
N PHE A 217 28.21 -19.64 21.07
CA PHE A 217 27.63 -18.34 21.43
C PHE A 217 26.11 -18.41 21.46
N VAL A 218 25.52 -18.08 22.63
CA VAL A 218 24.06 -18.08 22.78
C VAL A 218 23.53 -16.66 22.71
N GLY A 219 22.95 -16.28 21.56
CA GLY A 219 22.34 -14.97 21.32
C GLY A 219 22.36 -14.55 19.85
N THR A 220 21.92 -13.31 19.59
CA THR A 220 22.02 -12.69 18.28
C THR A 220 23.33 -11.90 18.23
N PRO A 221 24.38 -12.39 17.53
CA PRO A 221 25.72 -11.80 17.62
C PRO A 221 25.80 -10.33 17.25
N ALA A 222 24.94 -9.88 16.34
CA ALA A 222 24.93 -8.50 15.83
C ALA A 222 24.57 -7.42 16.86
N PHE A 223 24.06 -7.80 18.03
CA PHE A 223 23.69 -6.87 19.11
C PHE A 223 24.44 -7.16 20.42
N ALA A 224 25.39 -8.08 20.40
CA ALA A 224 26.14 -8.48 21.57
C ALA A 224 27.31 -7.52 21.84
N SER A 225 27.53 -7.19 23.11
CA SER A 225 28.68 -6.37 23.52
C SER A 225 30.00 -7.15 23.41
N PRO A 226 31.14 -6.46 23.25
CA PRO A 226 32.46 -7.10 23.14
C PRO A 226 32.77 -8.05 24.30
N GLU A 227 32.49 -7.67 25.55
CA GLU A 227 32.68 -8.47 26.74
C GLU A 227 31.83 -9.74 26.80
N GLN A 228 30.73 -9.81 26.05
CA GLN A 228 29.97 -11.05 25.90
C GLN A 228 30.69 -12.07 25.01
N PHE A 229 31.50 -11.63 24.04
CA PHE A 229 32.36 -12.51 23.24
C PHE A 229 33.59 -12.97 24.05
N GLU A 230 34.09 -12.11 24.96
CA GLU A 230 35.27 -12.39 25.78
C GLU A 230 34.95 -13.15 27.08
N HIS A 231 33.67 -13.49 27.32
CA HIS A 231 33.18 -14.13 28.54
C HIS A 231 33.58 -13.40 29.84
N SER A 232 33.74 -12.08 29.76
CA SER A 232 34.09 -11.21 30.89
C SER A 232 32.89 -10.92 31.79
N ALA A 233 33.10 -10.31 32.93
CA ALA A 233 32.02 -9.91 33.85
C ALA A 233 31.11 -8.89 33.18
N LEU A 234 29.81 -9.12 33.22
CA LEU A 234 28.80 -8.27 32.59
C LEU A 234 28.14 -7.37 33.63
N ASP A 235 28.04 -6.09 33.28
CA ASP A 235 27.26 -5.09 34.03
C ASP A 235 26.25 -4.37 33.10
N VAL A 236 25.56 -3.36 33.59
CA VAL A 236 24.58 -2.56 32.82
C VAL A 236 25.18 -1.89 31.57
N ARG A 237 26.49 -1.68 31.54
CA ARG A 237 27.18 -1.09 30.38
C ARG A 237 27.21 -2.02 29.19
N SER A 238 27.08 -3.34 29.40
CA SER A 238 26.85 -4.31 28.33
C SER A 238 25.49 -4.08 27.68
N ASP A 239 24.43 -3.83 28.48
CA ASP A 239 23.11 -3.51 27.93
C ASP A 239 23.08 -2.13 27.25
N ILE A 240 23.86 -1.16 27.74
CA ILE A 240 24.01 0.15 27.09
C ILE A 240 24.66 0.02 25.71
N TYR A 241 25.64 -0.88 25.56
CA TYR A 241 26.23 -1.18 24.26
C TYR A 241 25.18 -1.77 23.30
N SER A 242 24.49 -2.83 23.75
CA SER A 242 23.44 -3.49 22.98
C SER A 242 22.28 -2.53 22.62
N LEU A 243 21.96 -1.58 23.51
CA LEU A 243 21.02 -0.49 23.21
C LEU A 243 21.58 0.42 22.10
N GLY A 244 22.89 0.75 22.14
CA GLY A 244 23.54 1.55 21.09
C GLY A 244 23.39 0.91 19.69
N GLU A 245 23.65 -0.40 19.57
CA GLU A 245 23.44 -1.19 18.36
C GLU A 245 21.96 -1.19 17.91
N THR A 246 21.06 -1.38 18.87
CA THR A 246 19.60 -1.38 18.66
C THR A 246 19.11 -0.03 18.12
N LEU A 247 19.58 1.08 18.70
CA LEU A 247 19.23 2.44 18.24
C LEU A 247 19.86 2.77 16.88
N TRP A 248 21.07 2.27 16.62
CA TRP A 248 21.70 2.40 15.31
C TRP A 248 20.86 1.70 14.24
N PHE A 249 20.44 0.46 14.52
CA PHE A 249 19.53 -0.28 13.64
C PHE A 249 18.20 0.46 13.46
N ALA A 250 17.64 1.01 14.53
CA ALA A 250 16.39 1.78 14.45
C ALA A 250 16.51 3.00 13.52
N LEU A 251 17.67 3.66 13.48
CA LEU A 251 17.91 4.87 12.68
C LEU A 251 18.33 4.60 11.24
N THR A 252 18.91 3.43 10.95
CA THR A 252 19.55 3.15 9.66
C THR A 252 19.00 1.91 8.95
N GLY A 253 18.29 1.05 9.67
CA GLY A 253 17.90 -0.28 9.20
C GLY A 253 19.06 -1.29 9.13
N LYS A 254 20.27 -0.92 9.60
CA LYS A 254 21.49 -1.72 9.53
C LYS A 254 22.20 -1.72 10.88
N THR A 255 22.96 -2.76 11.16
CA THR A 255 23.86 -2.78 12.33
C THR A 255 25.19 -2.09 12.02
N PRO A 256 25.85 -1.45 12.99
CA PRO A 256 27.12 -0.76 12.77
C PRO A 256 28.27 -1.73 12.44
N PHE A 257 28.22 -2.93 12.99
CA PHE A 257 29.25 -3.95 12.77
C PHE A 257 28.60 -5.15 12.04
N ALA A 258 29.01 -5.37 10.81
CA ALA A 258 28.55 -6.48 9.97
C ALA A 258 29.65 -7.55 9.85
N GLY A 259 29.29 -8.82 9.95
CA GLY A 259 30.17 -9.96 9.74
C GLY A 259 29.37 -11.22 9.56
N ARG A 260 29.94 -12.22 8.85
CA ARG A 260 29.32 -13.54 8.66
C ARG A 260 29.64 -14.51 9.81
N THR A 261 30.69 -14.23 10.56
CA THR A 261 31.13 -15.05 11.69
C THR A 261 31.26 -14.24 12.98
N LEU A 262 31.19 -14.90 14.13
CA LEU A 262 31.39 -14.29 15.44
C LEU A 262 32.74 -13.56 15.53
N SER A 263 33.80 -14.17 15.01
CA SER A 263 35.14 -13.60 15.01
C SER A 263 35.27 -12.35 14.13
N GLU A 264 34.51 -12.27 13.03
CA GLU A 264 34.49 -11.07 12.18
C GLU A 264 33.77 -9.93 12.85
N ILE A 265 32.63 -10.16 13.51
CA ILE A 265 31.88 -9.14 14.27
C ILE A 265 32.75 -8.61 15.40
N HIS A 266 33.33 -9.49 16.24
CA HIS A 266 34.21 -9.08 17.34
C HIS A 266 35.45 -8.31 16.87
N ARG A 267 36.06 -8.72 15.76
CA ARG A 267 37.18 -7.98 15.16
C ARG A 267 36.74 -6.58 14.69
N ALA A 268 35.57 -6.47 14.08
CA ALA A 268 35.02 -5.19 13.65
C ALA A 268 34.75 -4.26 14.84
N GLN A 269 34.20 -4.79 15.95
CA GLN A 269 34.02 -4.06 17.20
C GLN A 269 35.35 -3.58 17.78
N LYS A 270 36.39 -4.43 17.81
CA LYS A 270 37.72 -4.11 18.30
C LYS A 270 38.40 -3.02 17.47
N SER A 271 38.14 -2.97 16.16
CA SER A 271 38.67 -1.90 15.31
C SER A 271 38.12 -0.50 15.67
N ASN A 272 36.99 -0.45 16.38
CA ASN A 272 36.23 0.73 16.79
C ASN A 272 35.95 1.74 15.66
N ALA A 273 35.92 1.24 14.41
CA ALA A 273 35.65 2.03 13.21
C ALA A 273 34.16 2.07 12.94
N LEU A 274 33.44 2.93 13.65
CA LEU A 274 32.00 3.11 13.44
C LEU A 274 31.69 3.70 12.07
N PRO A 275 30.78 3.12 11.27
CA PRO A 275 30.40 3.62 9.93
C PRO A 275 29.49 4.85 10.05
N THR A 276 30.04 5.95 10.59
CA THR A 276 29.28 7.19 10.88
C THR A 276 28.60 7.83 9.67
N GLU A 277 29.05 7.50 8.46
CA GLU A 277 28.41 7.93 7.20
C GLU A 277 26.97 7.41 7.08
N GLN A 278 26.67 6.23 7.62
CA GLN A 278 25.29 5.71 7.66
C GLN A 278 24.37 6.63 8.46
N LEU A 279 24.82 7.11 9.63
CA LEU A 279 24.06 8.05 10.45
C LEU A 279 23.97 9.45 9.83
N LYS A 280 24.98 9.87 9.05
CA LYS A 280 24.92 11.13 8.31
C LYS A 280 23.92 11.04 7.16
N ALA A 281 23.93 9.94 6.40
CA ALA A 281 22.98 9.67 5.34
C ALA A 281 21.54 9.60 5.87
N ALA A 282 21.34 9.09 7.07
CA ALA A 282 20.06 9.07 7.77
C ALA A 282 19.70 10.41 8.46
N HIS A 283 20.45 11.48 8.20
CA HIS A 283 20.26 12.84 8.76
C HIS A 283 20.19 12.89 10.30
N VAL A 284 20.88 11.97 10.98
CA VAL A 284 20.90 11.91 12.45
C VAL A 284 21.66 13.12 13.04
N PRO A 285 21.08 13.87 13.99
CA PRO A 285 21.72 15.03 14.60
C PRO A 285 23.08 14.70 15.23
N PHE A 286 24.04 15.63 15.13
CA PHE A 286 25.42 15.44 15.61
C PHE A 286 25.48 14.94 17.06
N ARG A 287 24.70 15.55 17.98
CA ARG A 287 24.69 15.14 19.38
C ARG A 287 24.20 13.71 19.58
N LEU A 288 23.17 13.28 18.86
CA LEU A 288 22.72 11.89 18.95
C LEU A 288 23.79 10.93 18.39
N ARG A 289 24.47 11.30 17.30
CA ARG A 289 25.62 10.53 16.79
C ARG A 289 26.75 10.40 17.82
N SER A 290 27.06 11.49 18.55
CA SER A 290 28.05 11.49 19.63
C SER A 290 27.65 10.60 20.81
N VAL A 291 26.35 10.59 21.19
CA VAL A 291 25.83 9.70 22.23
C VAL A 291 25.95 8.24 21.79
N LEU A 292 25.53 7.90 20.57
CA LEU A 292 25.66 6.55 20.02
C LEU A 292 27.12 6.09 19.98
N GLY A 293 28.02 6.96 19.55
CA GLY A 293 29.48 6.66 19.56
C GLY A 293 30.00 6.35 20.95
N SER A 294 29.54 7.07 21.99
CA SER A 294 29.94 6.77 23.37
C SER A 294 29.35 5.49 23.94
N MET A 295 28.12 5.13 23.52
CA MET A 295 27.48 3.86 23.90
C MET A 295 28.20 2.65 23.30
N LEU A 296 28.70 2.79 22.07
CA LEU A 296 29.39 1.76 21.29
C LEU A 296 30.90 1.73 21.50
N ALA A 297 31.42 2.36 22.55
CA ALA A 297 32.83 2.27 22.91
C ALA A 297 33.18 0.81 23.24
N PHE A 298 34.36 0.33 22.72
CA PHE A 298 34.80 -1.05 22.94
C PHE A 298 34.96 -1.35 24.44
N GLU A 299 35.69 -0.50 25.17
CA GLU A 299 35.90 -0.64 26.59
C GLU A 299 34.65 -0.25 27.39
N PRO A 300 34.13 -1.12 28.28
CA PRO A 300 32.93 -0.83 29.09
C PRO A 300 33.09 0.43 29.95
N ALA A 301 34.29 0.67 30.51
CA ALA A 301 34.59 1.84 31.36
C ALA A 301 34.45 3.18 30.61
N SER A 302 34.58 3.18 29.29
CA SER A 302 34.44 4.35 28.44
C SER A 302 32.97 4.67 28.08
N ARG A 303 32.04 3.77 28.39
CA ARG A 303 30.61 3.95 28.12
C ARG A 303 29.95 4.73 29.26
N PRO A 304 28.93 5.56 28.98
CA PRO A 304 28.16 6.26 30.01
C PRO A 304 27.44 5.28 30.93
N GLY A 305 27.29 5.61 32.20
CA GLY A 305 26.32 4.91 33.08
C GLY A 305 24.88 5.31 32.75
N THR A 306 23.88 4.60 33.30
CA THR A 306 22.45 4.81 33.00
C THR A 306 21.99 6.24 33.29
N GLY A 307 22.41 6.83 34.42
CA GLY A 307 22.09 8.22 34.80
C GLY A 307 22.68 9.26 33.85
N GLU A 308 23.93 9.05 33.43
CA GLU A 308 24.63 9.93 32.49
C GLU A 308 23.99 9.83 31.09
N LEU A 309 23.66 8.61 30.64
CA LEU A 309 22.98 8.38 29.37
C LEU A 309 21.61 9.08 29.33
N ALA A 310 20.83 8.96 30.40
CA ALA A 310 19.54 9.64 30.52
C ALA A 310 19.68 11.17 30.38
N ALA A 311 20.68 11.78 31.07
CA ALA A 311 20.94 13.21 30.97
C ALA A 311 21.39 13.65 29.56
N ARG A 312 22.19 12.83 28.86
CA ARG A 312 22.65 13.10 27.51
C ARG A 312 21.50 13.03 26.52
N LEU A 313 20.61 12.01 26.61
CA LEU A 313 19.42 11.85 25.79
C LEU A 313 18.40 12.98 26.00
N GLN A 314 18.23 13.46 27.25
CA GLN A 314 17.37 14.58 27.56
C GLN A 314 17.85 15.86 26.87
N ARG A 315 19.16 16.12 26.83
CA ARG A 315 19.75 17.25 26.10
C ARG A 315 19.52 17.14 24.60
N CYS A 316 19.62 15.95 24.01
CA CYS A 316 19.26 15.71 22.61
C CYS A 316 17.79 16.05 22.31
N SER A 317 16.85 15.74 23.22
CA SER A 317 15.43 16.03 23.02
C SER A 317 15.10 17.53 23.09
N HIS A 318 15.79 18.30 23.94
CA HIS A 318 15.60 19.75 24.06
C HIS A 318 16.08 20.50 22.81
N GLU A 319 17.15 20.07 22.15
CA GLU A 319 17.62 20.70 20.91
C GLU A 319 16.73 20.38 19.71
N ALA A 320 16.18 19.20 19.61
CA ALA A 320 15.22 18.86 18.59
C ALA A 320 13.97 19.75 18.65
N ARG A 321 13.62 20.28 19.84
CA ARG A 321 12.58 21.29 20.03
C ARG A 321 13.04 22.72 19.68
N LYS A 322 14.28 23.07 20.01
CA LYS A 322 14.81 24.44 19.84
C LYS A 322 15.15 24.75 18.38
N THR A 323 15.74 23.82 17.65
CA THR A 323 16.06 23.96 16.22
C THR A 323 14.81 24.12 15.35
N ARG A 324 13.67 23.58 15.74
CA ARG A 324 12.41 23.84 15.05
C ARG A 324 11.90 25.26 15.27
N ARG A 325 11.99 25.77 16.52
CA ARG A 325 11.56 27.15 16.85
C ARG A 325 12.48 28.19 16.22
N THR A 326 13.80 27.98 16.22
CA THR A 326 14.76 28.89 15.57
C THR A 326 14.72 28.82 14.05
N ARG A 327 14.54 27.65 13.44
CA ARG A 327 14.30 27.54 11.97
C ARG A 327 13.01 28.22 11.54
N VAL A 328 11.93 28.09 12.30
CA VAL A 328 10.66 28.79 12.04
C VAL A 328 10.86 30.32 12.21
N ALA A 329 11.59 30.78 13.23
CA ALA A 329 11.84 32.20 13.44
C ALA A 329 12.84 32.80 12.41
N LEU A 330 13.88 32.06 12.00
CA LEU A 330 14.82 32.50 10.97
C LEU A 330 14.20 32.46 9.57
N VAL A 331 13.35 31.49 9.27
CA VAL A 331 12.58 31.45 8.02
C VAL A 331 11.56 32.58 7.99
N ALA A 332 10.92 32.91 9.10
CA ALA A 332 10.01 34.07 9.19
C ALA A 332 10.76 35.39 9.02
N ALA A 333 11.95 35.55 9.63
CA ALA A 333 12.78 36.74 9.47
C ALA A 333 13.38 36.86 8.04
N ALA A 334 13.85 35.75 7.46
CA ALA A 334 14.33 35.70 6.08
C ALA A 334 13.20 35.96 5.06
N LEU A 335 11.98 35.48 5.33
CA LEU A 335 10.81 35.77 4.49
C LEU A 335 10.38 37.24 4.57
N VAL A 336 10.53 37.91 5.71
CA VAL A 336 10.28 39.35 5.83
C VAL A 336 11.33 40.17 5.06
N ILE A 337 12.60 39.79 5.12
CA ILE A 337 13.71 40.45 4.39
C ILE A 337 13.62 40.18 2.88
N LEU A 338 13.33 38.94 2.47
CA LEU A 338 13.11 38.59 1.05
C LEU A 338 11.79 39.18 0.52
N GLY A 339 10.75 39.29 1.33
CA GLY A 339 9.48 39.90 0.95
C GLY A 339 9.62 41.39 0.62
N MET A 340 10.50 42.12 1.32
CA MET A 340 10.80 43.53 0.98
C MET A 340 11.72 43.70 -0.22
N SER A 341 12.60 42.73 -0.52
CA SER A 341 13.46 42.75 -1.69
C SER A 341 12.79 42.24 -2.98
N ALA A 342 11.80 41.34 -2.85
CA ALA A 342 11.09 40.72 -3.97
C ALA A 342 9.90 41.57 -4.50
N LEU A 343 9.48 42.59 -3.76
CA LEU A 343 8.45 43.54 -4.23
C LEU A 343 8.93 44.38 -5.43
N PHE A 344 10.23 44.30 -5.79
CA PHE A 344 10.79 45.16 -6.85
C PHE A 344 11.27 44.46 -8.13
N VAL A 345 11.37 43.11 -8.21
CA VAL A 345 12.05 42.51 -9.40
C VAL A 345 11.39 41.32 -10.06
N PHE A 346 10.58 40.49 -9.41
CA PHE A 346 10.05 39.30 -10.12
C PHE A 346 8.67 38.85 -9.63
N GLN A 347 7.68 38.82 -10.52
CA GLN A 347 6.53 37.93 -10.42
C GLN A 347 6.84 36.60 -11.10
N PRO A 348 7.06 35.51 -10.35
CA PRO A 348 6.82 34.19 -10.88
C PRO A 348 5.55 33.60 -10.29
N SER A 349 4.74 33.05 -11.17
CA SER A 349 3.50 32.35 -10.86
C SER A 349 3.73 31.26 -9.81
N ARG A 350 3.35 31.52 -8.57
CA ARG A 350 3.30 30.50 -7.52
C ARG A 350 2.00 29.72 -7.63
N ILE A 351 2.09 28.44 -7.91
CA ILE A 351 1.06 27.45 -7.64
C ILE A 351 0.85 27.44 -6.11
N GLY A 352 -0.20 28.11 -5.66
CA GLY A 352 -0.52 28.26 -4.23
C GLY A 352 -1.10 26.96 -3.67
N ASN A 353 -0.33 26.25 -2.86
CA ASN A 353 -0.88 25.35 -1.85
C ASN A 353 -1.06 26.17 -0.56
N SER A 354 -2.22 26.77 -0.37
CA SER A 354 -2.67 27.17 0.97
C SER A 354 -2.94 25.88 1.76
N PRO A 355 -2.40 25.70 2.99
CA PRO A 355 -2.83 24.62 3.84
C PRO A 355 -4.31 24.82 4.14
N LEU A 356 -5.17 23.94 3.62
CA LEU A 356 -6.59 23.91 3.92
C LEU A 356 -6.75 23.81 5.45
N ASN A 357 -7.53 24.72 6.02
CA ASN A 357 -7.81 24.72 7.46
C ASN A 357 -8.54 23.42 7.81
N PRO A 358 -8.03 22.58 8.73
CA PRO A 358 -8.66 21.32 9.10
C PRO A 358 -10.12 21.53 9.56
N ASP A 359 -10.46 22.65 10.18
CA ASP A 359 -11.79 22.95 10.69
C ASP A 359 -12.83 23.19 9.58
N LYS A 360 -12.40 23.47 8.35
CA LYS A 360 -13.25 23.65 7.16
C LYS A 360 -13.27 22.42 6.25
N SER A 361 -13.05 21.24 6.83
CA SER A 361 -13.16 19.97 6.11
C SER A 361 -14.53 19.34 6.33
N ILE A 362 -15.12 18.76 5.25
CA ILE A 362 -16.51 18.30 5.24
C ILE A 362 -16.65 17.01 4.42
N ALA A 363 -17.50 16.11 4.92
CA ALA A 363 -18.01 14.96 4.19
C ALA A 363 -19.54 14.99 4.17
N VAL A 364 -20.13 14.68 3.03
CA VAL A 364 -21.59 14.54 2.87
C VAL A 364 -21.90 13.06 2.81
N LEU A 365 -22.59 12.52 3.83
CA LEU A 365 -22.98 11.11 3.87
C LEU A 365 -24.14 10.83 2.91
N PRO A 366 -24.37 9.56 2.51
CA PRO A 366 -25.53 9.19 1.72
C PRO A 366 -26.83 9.59 2.37
N PHE A 367 -27.69 10.28 1.62
CA PHE A 367 -28.99 10.71 2.12
C PHE A 367 -29.95 9.53 2.18
N GLU A 368 -30.70 9.42 3.28
CA GLU A 368 -31.71 8.40 3.47
C GLU A 368 -32.89 8.63 2.50
N ASN A 369 -33.23 7.65 1.69
CA ASN A 369 -34.48 7.68 0.90
C ASN A 369 -35.68 7.37 1.79
N ARG A 370 -36.53 8.34 2.05
CA ARG A 370 -37.79 8.23 2.79
C ARG A 370 -39.02 8.21 1.90
N SER A 371 -38.85 8.11 0.58
CA SER A 371 -39.96 7.92 -0.36
C SER A 371 -40.58 6.53 -0.18
N GLU A 372 -41.89 6.42 -0.41
CA GLU A 372 -42.61 5.10 -0.40
C GLU A 372 -42.04 4.16 -1.46
N ASP A 373 -41.70 4.69 -2.65
CA ASP A 373 -41.08 3.93 -3.72
C ASP A 373 -39.55 3.85 -3.49
N LYS A 374 -39.06 2.62 -3.22
CA LYS A 374 -37.63 2.32 -3.08
C LYS A 374 -36.82 2.61 -4.35
N ALA A 375 -37.49 2.62 -5.52
CA ALA A 375 -36.85 2.97 -6.78
C ALA A 375 -36.32 4.43 -6.80
N ASN A 376 -36.79 5.31 -5.92
CA ASN A 376 -36.31 6.69 -5.77
C ASN A 376 -34.97 6.81 -5.01
N ALA A 377 -34.32 5.72 -4.63
CA ALA A 377 -33.01 5.78 -3.95
C ALA A 377 -31.95 6.56 -4.78
N TYR A 378 -31.96 6.38 -6.13
CA TYR A 378 -31.06 7.13 -7.02
C TYR A 378 -31.26 8.66 -6.93
N PHE A 379 -32.47 9.12 -6.58
CA PHE A 379 -32.77 10.54 -6.47
C PHE A 379 -32.13 11.14 -5.19
N ALA A 380 -32.19 10.43 -4.06
CA ALA A 380 -31.47 10.84 -2.85
C ALA A 380 -29.95 10.85 -3.09
N ASP A 381 -29.44 9.82 -3.78
CA ASP A 381 -28.05 9.74 -4.21
C ASP A 381 -27.65 10.93 -5.10
N GLY A 382 -28.54 11.32 -6.03
CA GLY A 382 -28.30 12.40 -6.96
C GLY A 382 -28.24 13.78 -6.28
N ILE A 383 -29.14 14.03 -5.31
CA ILE A 383 -29.10 15.27 -4.50
C ILE A 383 -27.79 15.37 -3.70
N GLN A 384 -27.36 14.26 -3.12
CA GLN A 384 -26.05 14.22 -2.43
C GLN A 384 -24.92 14.61 -3.40
N ASP A 385 -24.91 14.05 -4.61
CA ASP A 385 -23.89 14.32 -5.64
C ASP A 385 -23.88 15.78 -6.06
N GLU A 386 -25.04 16.37 -6.26
CA GLU A 386 -25.12 17.77 -6.68
C GLU A 386 -24.67 18.73 -5.57
N ILE A 387 -25.05 18.44 -4.31
CA ILE A 387 -24.53 19.19 -3.16
C ILE A 387 -23.00 19.09 -3.09
N LEU A 388 -22.45 17.88 -3.23
CA LEU A 388 -20.99 17.66 -3.27
C LEU A 388 -20.35 18.40 -4.44
N THR A 389 -20.93 18.34 -5.63
CA THR A 389 -20.44 19.04 -6.82
C THR A 389 -20.38 20.55 -6.58
N ARG A 390 -21.40 21.14 -5.99
CA ARG A 390 -21.43 22.56 -5.64
C ARG A 390 -20.40 22.91 -4.57
N LEU A 391 -20.32 22.14 -3.50
CA LEU A 391 -19.33 22.35 -2.43
C LEU A 391 -17.89 22.19 -2.96
N SER A 392 -17.65 21.29 -3.94
CA SER A 392 -16.32 21.08 -4.51
C SER A 392 -15.78 22.29 -5.28
N LYS A 393 -16.65 23.22 -5.69
CA LYS A 393 -16.28 24.49 -6.34
C LYS A 393 -15.75 25.53 -5.35
N ILE A 394 -15.96 25.35 -4.04
CA ILE A 394 -15.56 26.29 -3.00
C ILE A 394 -14.12 25.99 -2.58
N ALA A 395 -13.20 26.89 -2.91
CA ALA A 395 -11.78 26.68 -2.68
C ALA A 395 -11.36 26.69 -1.20
N ASP A 396 -12.12 27.38 -0.35
CA ASP A 396 -11.84 27.51 1.10
C ASP A 396 -12.31 26.27 1.92
N LEU A 397 -13.00 25.32 1.28
CA LEU A 397 -13.44 24.05 1.89
C LEU A 397 -12.55 22.89 1.43
N LYS A 398 -12.32 21.90 2.30
CA LYS A 398 -11.86 20.57 1.93
C LYS A 398 -13.06 19.63 1.87
N VAL A 399 -13.49 19.23 0.69
CA VAL A 399 -14.66 18.38 0.49
C VAL A 399 -14.23 16.97 0.12
N ILE A 400 -14.67 15.98 0.90
CA ILE A 400 -14.41 14.56 0.60
C ILE A 400 -15.37 14.08 -0.49
N SER A 401 -14.85 13.33 -1.45
CA SER A 401 -15.62 12.79 -2.56
C SER A 401 -16.70 11.81 -2.09
N ARG A 402 -17.79 11.73 -2.87
CA ARG A 402 -18.88 10.78 -2.64
C ARG A 402 -18.41 9.35 -2.51
N THR A 403 -17.44 8.91 -3.32
CA THR A 403 -16.98 7.53 -3.35
C THR A 403 -16.50 7.06 -1.98
N SER A 404 -15.82 7.93 -1.23
CA SER A 404 -15.38 7.63 0.13
C SER A 404 -16.52 7.63 1.17
N THR A 405 -17.64 8.31 0.89
CA THR A 405 -18.76 8.38 1.83
C THR A 405 -19.84 7.32 1.58
N GLN A 406 -19.83 6.68 0.42
CA GLN A 406 -20.89 5.76 -0.04
C GLN A 406 -21.12 4.56 0.87
N GLN A 407 -20.08 4.09 1.59
CA GLN A 407 -20.16 2.96 2.51
C GLN A 407 -20.90 3.27 3.83
N TYR A 408 -21.10 4.57 4.14
CA TYR A 408 -21.75 5.00 5.38
C TYR A 408 -23.23 5.27 5.14
N GLN A 409 -24.07 4.80 6.08
CA GLN A 409 -25.50 5.10 6.04
C GLN A 409 -25.79 6.45 6.73
N SER A 410 -26.82 7.16 6.27
CA SER A 410 -27.36 8.30 7.01
C SER A 410 -27.88 7.85 8.37
N LYS A 411 -27.39 8.46 9.45
CA LYS A 411 -27.53 8.11 10.87
C LYS A 411 -26.62 6.96 11.32
N PRO A 412 -25.31 7.02 11.07
CA PRO A 412 -24.39 6.07 11.63
C PRO A 412 -24.28 6.21 13.14
N ALA A 413 -24.06 5.10 13.83
CA ALA A 413 -23.96 5.09 15.29
C ALA A 413 -22.76 5.87 15.86
N ASN A 414 -21.75 6.20 15.03
CA ASN A 414 -20.50 6.87 15.45
C ASN A 414 -19.96 7.84 14.40
N LEU A 415 -20.50 9.07 14.37
CA LEU A 415 -20.05 10.13 13.47
C LEU A 415 -18.58 10.53 13.69
N ARG A 416 -18.12 10.48 14.94
CA ARG A 416 -16.73 10.82 15.29
C ARG A 416 -15.72 9.84 14.66
N GLU A 417 -16.04 8.58 14.62
CA GLU A 417 -15.17 7.57 14.00
C GLU A 417 -15.15 7.71 12.48
N ILE A 418 -16.31 7.95 11.86
CA ILE A 418 -16.39 8.21 10.41
C ILE A 418 -15.61 9.46 10.04
N ALA A 419 -15.76 10.54 10.78
CA ALA A 419 -15.02 11.78 10.54
C ALA A 419 -13.50 11.57 10.66
N LYS A 420 -13.05 10.74 11.61
CA LYS A 420 -11.64 10.37 11.78
C LYS A 420 -11.12 9.55 10.59
N GLN A 421 -11.90 8.57 10.12
CA GLN A 421 -11.55 7.74 8.95
C GLN A 421 -11.45 8.58 7.68
N LEU A 422 -12.41 9.48 7.45
CA LEU A 422 -12.44 10.38 6.30
C LEU A 422 -11.49 11.58 6.43
N GLY A 423 -10.95 11.84 7.62
CA GLY A 423 -10.06 12.97 7.87
C GLY A 423 -10.75 14.33 7.75
N VAL A 424 -11.99 14.44 8.25
CA VAL A 424 -12.81 15.66 8.24
C VAL A 424 -13.21 16.09 9.65
N ALA A 425 -13.52 17.40 9.81
CA ALA A 425 -14.06 17.95 11.06
C ALA A 425 -15.58 17.95 11.08
N ASN A 426 -16.21 18.04 9.91
CA ASN A 426 -17.65 18.24 9.80
C ASN A 426 -18.30 17.19 8.90
N ILE A 427 -19.52 16.80 9.25
CA ILE A 427 -20.32 15.84 8.50
C ILE A 427 -21.67 16.46 8.16
N VAL A 428 -22.12 16.28 6.92
CA VAL A 428 -23.48 16.54 6.49
C VAL A 428 -24.22 15.23 6.38
N GLU A 429 -25.37 15.13 6.99
CA GLU A 429 -26.33 14.05 6.80
C GLU A 429 -27.71 14.57 6.47
N GLY A 430 -28.53 13.73 5.85
CA GLY A 430 -29.85 14.17 5.45
C GLY A 430 -30.76 13.02 5.02
N SER A 431 -31.98 13.40 4.67
CA SER A 431 -32.97 12.48 4.07
C SER A 431 -33.77 13.17 2.98
N VAL A 432 -34.20 12.40 2.01
CA VAL A 432 -34.98 12.85 0.88
C VAL A 432 -36.27 12.06 0.79
N GLN A 433 -37.41 12.75 0.64
CA GLN A 433 -38.69 12.14 0.37
C GLN A 433 -39.27 12.80 -0.88
N LYS A 434 -39.52 11.98 -1.92
CA LYS A 434 -40.15 12.40 -3.17
C LYS A 434 -41.55 11.78 -3.25
N VAL A 435 -42.58 12.62 -3.41
CA VAL A 435 -43.97 12.22 -3.58
C VAL A 435 -44.56 13.02 -4.75
N ALA A 436 -44.80 12.34 -5.87
CA ALA A 436 -45.21 12.96 -7.13
C ALA A 436 -44.24 14.14 -7.53
N ASP A 437 -44.73 15.38 -7.58
CA ASP A 437 -43.96 16.59 -7.94
C ASP A 437 -43.38 17.33 -6.73
N GLN A 438 -43.58 16.82 -5.51
CA GLN A 438 -43.09 17.41 -4.28
C GLN A 438 -41.84 16.69 -3.77
N VAL A 439 -40.90 17.47 -3.28
CA VAL A 439 -39.66 16.96 -2.67
C VAL A 439 -39.47 17.60 -1.31
N ARG A 440 -39.28 16.78 -0.30
CA ARG A 440 -38.86 17.21 1.04
C ARG A 440 -37.41 16.76 1.24
N VAL A 441 -36.52 17.69 1.58
CA VAL A 441 -35.10 17.45 1.88
C VAL A 441 -34.82 17.95 3.29
N ASN A 442 -34.44 17.05 4.18
CA ASN A 442 -33.93 17.39 5.50
C ASN A 442 -32.39 17.28 5.46
N VAL A 443 -31.70 18.31 5.93
CA VAL A 443 -30.24 18.36 5.96
C VAL A 443 -29.77 18.90 7.29
N GLN A 444 -28.70 18.33 7.82
CA GLN A 444 -28.04 18.86 9.02
C GLN A 444 -26.50 18.79 8.85
N LEU A 445 -25.85 19.82 9.36
CA LEU A 445 -24.39 19.93 9.43
C LEU A 445 -23.95 19.74 10.89
N ILE A 446 -23.07 18.80 11.13
CA ILE A 446 -22.63 18.37 12.46
C ILE A 446 -21.12 18.54 12.57
N ASN A 447 -20.64 19.17 13.63
CA ASN A 447 -19.23 19.08 13.99
C ASN A 447 -18.98 17.72 14.64
N ALA A 448 -18.23 16.87 13.97
CA ALA A 448 -18.05 15.48 14.37
C ALA A 448 -17.18 15.28 15.62
N GLN A 449 -16.36 16.26 16.01
CA GLN A 449 -15.55 16.20 17.23
C GLN A 449 -16.37 16.47 18.49
N SER A 450 -17.22 17.49 18.44
CA SER A 450 -18.07 17.93 19.55
C SER A 450 -19.44 17.27 19.56
N ASP A 451 -19.82 16.60 18.46
CA ASP A 451 -21.17 16.04 18.24
C ASP A 451 -22.27 17.11 18.36
N THR A 452 -22.00 18.32 17.86
CA THR A 452 -22.91 19.47 17.91
C THR A 452 -23.43 19.82 16.53
N HIS A 453 -24.73 20.06 16.44
CA HIS A 453 -25.35 20.56 15.23
C HIS A 453 -24.94 22.02 15.01
N LEU A 454 -24.24 22.28 13.92
CA LEU A 454 -23.88 23.62 13.49
C LEU A 454 -25.06 24.28 12.76
N TRP A 455 -25.83 23.48 12.04
CA TRP A 455 -26.99 23.89 11.27
C TRP A 455 -27.89 22.71 10.94
N ALA A 456 -29.22 22.91 10.91
CA ALA A 456 -30.21 21.94 10.45
C ALA A 456 -31.42 22.66 9.85
N GLU A 457 -31.90 22.19 8.69
CA GLU A 457 -33.04 22.80 8.01
C GLU A 457 -33.83 21.75 7.17
N THR A 458 -35.12 22.04 6.97
CA THR A 458 -36.03 21.23 6.16
C THR A 458 -36.55 22.06 5.00
N TYR A 459 -36.41 21.56 3.79
CA TYR A 459 -36.88 22.18 2.55
C TYR A 459 -38.06 21.38 1.99
N ASP A 460 -39.21 22.06 1.85
CA ASP A 460 -40.39 21.56 1.16
C ASP A 460 -40.61 22.37 -0.10
N ARG A 461 -40.38 21.77 -1.28
CA ARG A 461 -40.46 22.46 -2.58
C ARG A 461 -40.98 21.53 -3.68
N LYS A 462 -41.37 22.13 -4.82
CA LYS A 462 -41.68 21.36 -6.03
C LYS A 462 -40.40 20.83 -6.66
N LEU A 463 -40.47 19.72 -7.36
CA LEU A 463 -39.35 19.11 -8.06
C LEU A 463 -38.67 20.05 -9.06
N THR A 464 -39.41 20.99 -9.64
CA THR A 464 -38.91 22.09 -10.51
C THR A 464 -37.95 23.04 -9.81
N ASP A 465 -38.00 23.13 -8.48
CA ASP A 465 -37.18 24.03 -7.68
C ASP A 465 -36.02 23.32 -6.97
N ILE A 466 -35.75 22.07 -7.31
CA ILE A 466 -34.71 21.25 -6.65
C ILE A 466 -33.34 21.92 -6.69
N PHE A 467 -32.97 22.55 -7.80
CA PHE A 467 -31.70 23.27 -7.97
C PHE A 467 -31.56 24.45 -7.03
N GLY A 468 -32.69 25.12 -6.69
CA GLY A 468 -32.73 26.18 -5.69
C GLY A 468 -32.37 25.64 -4.30
N ILE A 469 -32.91 24.48 -3.95
CA ILE A 469 -32.63 23.79 -2.68
C ILE A 469 -31.16 23.44 -2.58
N GLU A 470 -30.60 22.79 -3.60
CA GLU A 470 -29.20 22.35 -3.64
C GLU A 470 -28.22 23.53 -3.53
N SER A 471 -28.54 24.65 -4.21
CA SER A 471 -27.76 25.89 -4.12
C SER A 471 -27.83 26.51 -2.73
N GLU A 472 -29.03 26.55 -2.16
CA GLU A 472 -29.26 27.09 -0.82
C GLU A 472 -28.55 26.26 0.25
N ILE A 473 -28.64 24.95 0.19
CA ILE A 473 -27.91 24.02 1.09
C ILE A 473 -26.41 24.26 1.00
N ALA A 474 -25.83 24.28 -0.19
CA ALA A 474 -24.40 24.49 -0.36
C ALA A 474 -23.93 25.84 0.20
N LYS A 475 -24.74 26.91 -0.02
CA LYS A 475 -24.47 28.24 0.52
C LYS A 475 -24.55 28.26 2.05
N ARG A 476 -25.58 27.66 2.65
CA ARG A 476 -25.76 27.57 4.10
C ARG A 476 -24.64 26.80 4.77
N ILE A 477 -24.17 25.70 4.16
CA ILE A 477 -23.03 24.95 4.64
C ILE A 477 -21.78 25.85 4.63
N ALA A 478 -21.51 26.54 3.52
CA ALA A 478 -20.36 27.43 3.40
C ALA A 478 -20.40 28.56 4.46
N GLU A 479 -21.57 29.21 4.65
CA GLU A 479 -21.78 30.22 5.67
C GLU A 479 -21.55 29.69 7.09
N SER A 480 -22.09 28.50 7.41
CA SER A 480 -21.95 27.86 8.73
C SER A 480 -20.51 27.50 9.05
N LEU A 481 -19.71 27.14 8.04
CA LEU A 481 -18.26 26.85 8.15
C LEU A 481 -17.40 28.11 7.98
N GLN A 482 -18.01 29.29 7.85
CA GLN A 482 -17.32 30.56 7.62
C GLN A 482 -16.36 30.49 6.43
N ALA A 483 -16.73 29.75 5.38
CA ALA A 483 -15.97 29.70 4.16
C ALA A 483 -16.07 31.00 3.39
N LYS A 484 -14.95 31.48 2.87
CA LYS A 484 -14.92 32.68 2.05
C LYS A 484 -15.34 32.33 0.63
N LEU A 485 -16.46 32.84 0.18
CA LEU A 485 -16.92 32.71 -1.19
C LEU A 485 -16.44 33.93 -2.00
N THR A 486 -15.92 33.66 -3.18
CA THR A 486 -15.68 34.71 -4.19
C THR A 486 -16.97 35.01 -4.96
N GLY A 487 -17.09 36.19 -5.53
CA GLY A 487 -18.28 36.52 -6.35
C GLY A 487 -18.48 35.57 -7.55
N HIS A 488 -17.43 34.98 -8.06
CA HIS A 488 -17.49 33.94 -9.09
C HIS A 488 -18.05 32.61 -8.54
N GLU A 489 -17.61 32.16 -7.37
CA GLU A 489 -18.13 30.96 -6.71
C GLU A 489 -19.61 31.10 -6.37
N GLU A 490 -20.04 32.28 -5.92
CA GLU A 490 -21.47 32.57 -5.67
C GLU A 490 -22.33 32.47 -6.93
N GLN A 491 -21.82 32.97 -8.07
CA GLN A 491 -22.50 32.86 -9.36
C GLN A 491 -22.58 31.39 -9.82
N GLU A 492 -21.50 30.64 -9.70
CA GLU A 492 -21.45 29.21 -10.07
C GLU A 492 -22.39 28.35 -9.22
N LEU A 493 -22.54 28.67 -7.92
CA LEU A 493 -23.49 27.99 -7.04
C LEU A 493 -24.96 28.24 -7.43
N ALA A 494 -25.26 29.36 -8.07
CA ALA A 494 -26.62 29.73 -8.47
C ALA A 494 -27.06 29.18 -9.83
N VAL A 495 -26.13 28.58 -10.63
CA VAL A 495 -26.43 28.08 -11.97
C VAL A 495 -27.39 26.88 -11.90
N LYS A 496 -28.49 26.95 -12.66
CA LYS A 496 -29.40 25.82 -12.89
C LYS A 496 -28.87 25.00 -14.09
N PRO A 497 -28.58 23.71 -13.95
CA PRO A 497 -28.02 22.92 -15.04
C PRO A 497 -29.03 22.63 -16.17
N THR A 498 -30.32 22.52 -15.84
CA THR A 498 -31.45 22.35 -16.78
C THR A 498 -32.75 22.87 -16.19
N ASN A 499 -33.73 23.16 -17.04
CA ASN A 499 -35.12 23.47 -16.61
C ASN A 499 -36.05 22.26 -16.81
N ASN A 500 -35.56 21.14 -17.30
CA ASN A 500 -36.35 19.93 -17.58
C ASN A 500 -36.14 18.89 -16.46
N PRO A 501 -37.12 18.64 -15.58
CA PRO A 501 -36.98 17.68 -14.50
C PRO A 501 -36.73 16.22 -14.96
N GLU A 502 -37.30 15.82 -16.11
CA GLU A 502 -37.09 14.48 -16.66
C GLU A 502 -35.67 14.30 -17.21
N ALA A 503 -35.12 15.34 -17.85
CA ALA A 503 -33.73 15.34 -18.31
C ALA A 503 -32.77 15.25 -17.10
N TYR A 504 -33.08 15.95 -16.02
CA TYR A 504 -32.31 15.87 -14.80
C TYR A 504 -32.39 14.51 -14.11
N ASP A 505 -33.59 13.91 -14.05
CA ASP A 505 -33.78 12.55 -13.54
C ASP A 505 -32.92 11.52 -14.32
N ALA A 506 -32.94 11.58 -15.65
CA ALA A 506 -32.12 10.71 -16.48
C ALA A 506 -30.59 10.93 -16.21
N TYR A 507 -30.17 12.19 -16.08
CA TYR A 507 -28.79 12.55 -15.76
C TYR A 507 -28.34 11.96 -14.40
N LEU A 508 -29.17 12.11 -13.35
CA LEU A 508 -28.89 11.55 -12.02
C LEU A 508 -28.79 10.02 -12.02
N ARG A 509 -29.64 9.35 -12.79
CA ARG A 509 -29.52 7.87 -12.98
C ARG A 509 -28.18 7.48 -13.60
N GLY A 510 -27.73 8.23 -14.61
CA GLY A 510 -26.43 8.05 -15.23
C GLY A 510 -25.28 8.20 -14.23
N LEU A 511 -25.27 9.27 -13.44
CA LEU A 511 -24.28 9.51 -12.39
C LEU A 511 -24.31 8.43 -11.31
N ALA A 512 -25.48 8.01 -10.83
CA ALA A 512 -25.62 7.01 -9.79
C ALA A 512 -25.03 5.66 -10.19
N ILE A 513 -25.13 5.29 -11.47
CA ILE A 513 -24.50 4.07 -11.98
C ILE A 513 -22.99 4.30 -12.13
N GLN A 514 -22.57 5.43 -12.71
CA GLN A 514 -21.16 5.73 -12.96
C GLN A 514 -20.31 5.69 -11.68
N THR A 515 -20.84 6.16 -10.56
CA THR A 515 -20.14 6.18 -9.27
C THR A 515 -20.03 4.81 -8.59
N ARG A 516 -20.92 3.86 -8.92
CA ARG A 516 -20.91 2.48 -8.38
C ARG A 516 -20.05 1.52 -9.19
N ILE A 517 -19.55 1.94 -10.37
CA ILE A 517 -18.66 1.12 -11.19
C ILE A 517 -17.24 1.21 -10.60
N ALA A 518 -16.86 0.24 -9.82
CA ALA A 518 -15.52 0.15 -9.25
C ALA A 518 -14.50 -0.43 -10.24
N THR A 519 -14.95 -1.35 -11.08
CA THR A 519 -14.18 -1.93 -12.18
C THR A 519 -14.73 -1.44 -13.50
N LEU A 520 -13.85 -1.18 -14.47
CA LEU A 520 -14.18 -0.63 -15.78
C LEU A 520 -14.84 -1.68 -16.71
N SER A 521 -15.87 -2.38 -16.19
CA SER A 521 -16.63 -3.33 -16.99
C SER A 521 -17.46 -2.61 -18.04
N PRO A 522 -17.46 -3.07 -19.32
CA PRO A 522 -18.16 -2.39 -20.42
C PRO A 522 -19.68 -2.27 -20.27
N ASP A 523 -20.34 -3.29 -19.73
CA ASP A 523 -21.81 -3.34 -19.70
C ASP A 523 -22.49 -2.27 -18.82
N PRO A 524 -22.06 -2.01 -17.58
CA PRO A 524 -22.58 -0.89 -16.80
C PRO A 524 -22.37 0.47 -17.48
N LEU A 525 -21.20 0.66 -18.14
CA LEU A 525 -20.90 1.90 -18.85
C LEU A 525 -21.80 2.13 -20.07
N ARG A 526 -22.22 1.09 -20.79
CA ARG A 526 -23.21 1.22 -21.87
C ARG A 526 -24.54 1.77 -21.36
N LYS A 527 -24.98 1.31 -20.17
CA LYS A 527 -26.20 1.84 -19.52
C LYS A 527 -26.04 3.32 -19.14
N VAL A 528 -24.87 3.73 -18.67
CA VAL A 528 -24.56 5.13 -18.37
C VAL A 528 -24.70 6.00 -19.61
N ILE A 529 -24.16 5.57 -20.75
CA ILE A 529 -24.33 6.28 -22.04
C ILE A 529 -25.79 6.45 -22.38
N GLY A 530 -26.61 5.39 -22.30
CA GLY A 530 -28.04 5.47 -22.62
C GLY A 530 -28.81 6.47 -21.73
N PHE A 531 -28.45 6.60 -20.44
CA PHE A 531 -29.06 7.60 -19.58
C PHE A 531 -28.64 9.04 -19.93
N PHE A 532 -27.37 9.28 -20.29
CA PHE A 532 -26.93 10.59 -20.72
C PHE A 532 -27.47 10.96 -22.10
N GLU A 533 -27.60 10.00 -23.04
CA GLU A 533 -28.28 10.20 -24.31
C GLU A 533 -29.74 10.58 -24.08
N ARG A 534 -30.45 9.92 -23.15
CA ARG A 534 -31.81 10.28 -22.80
C ARG A 534 -31.90 11.69 -22.24
N ALA A 535 -30.98 12.08 -21.36
CA ALA A 535 -30.93 13.40 -20.77
C ALA A 535 -30.79 14.51 -21.83
N VAL A 536 -29.88 14.35 -22.80
CA VAL A 536 -29.69 15.35 -23.89
C VAL A 536 -30.78 15.32 -24.95
N GLN A 537 -31.51 14.21 -25.10
CA GLN A 537 -32.70 14.16 -25.94
C GLN A 537 -33.86 14.93 -25.34
N LEU A 538 -34.03 14.85 -24.00
CA LEU A 538 -35.08 15.56 -23.25
C LEU A 538 -34.79 17.06 -23.13
N ASP A 539 -33.53 17.44 -22.96
CA ASP A 539 -33.07 18.82 -22.97
C ASP A 539 -31.75 18.97 -23.75
N PRO A 540 -31.81 19.35 -25.02
CA PRO A 540 -30.62 19.60 -25.83
C PRO A 540 -29.69 20.71 -25.32
N ASN A 541 -30.17 21.57 -24.40
CA ASN A 541 -29.38 22.64 -23.79
C ASN A 541 -28.70 22.24 -22.49
N PHE A 542 -28.79 20.97 -22.08
CA PHE A 542 -28.20 20.44 -20.87
C PHE A 542 -26.69 20.19 -21.02
N ALA A 543 -25.86 21.22 -20.94
CA ALA A 543 -24.41 21.15 -21.16
C ALA A 543 -23.68 20.12 -20.28
N PRO A 544 -23.90 19.98 -18.95
CA PRO A 544 -23.31 18.94 -18.13
C PRO A 544 -23.58 17.52 -18.64
N ALA A 545 -24.79 17.22 -19.14
CA ALA A 545 -25.12 15.92 -19.69
C ALA A 545 -24.33 15.62 -20.97
N TRP A 546 -24.18 16.60 -21.87
CA TRP A 546 -23.31 16.51 -23.06
C TRP A 546 -21.84 16.29 -22.67
N ALA A 547 -21.34 16.96 -21.66
CA ALA A 547 -19.97 16.77 -21.15
C ALA A 547 -19.73 15.35 -20.63
N GLN A 548 -20.67 14.80 -19.85
CA GLN A 548 -20.59 13.42 -19.34
C GLN A 548 -20.71 12.38 -20.47
N LEU A 549 -21.56 12.62 -21.45
CA LEU A 549 -21.70 11.78 -22.63
C LEU A 549 -20.40 11.71 -23.42
N SER A 550 -19.75 12.87 -23.63
CA SER A 550 -18.44 12.93 -24.29
C SER A 550 -17.39 12.12 -23.51
N ARG A 551 -17.34 12.28 -22.17
CA ARG A 551 -16.40 11.54 -21.32
C ARG A 551 -16.59 10.02 -21.41
N ALA A 552 -17.85 9.57 -21.41
CA ALA A 552 -18.17 8.15 -21.49
C ALA A 552 -17.75 7.57 -22.86
N HIS A 553 -18.01 8.26 -23.96
CA HIS A 553 -17.55 7.85 -25.30
C HIS A 553 -16.02 7.89 -25.42
N ALA A 554 -15.37 8.92 -24.91
CA ALA A 554 -13.91 9.03 -24.91
C ALA A 554 -13.24 7.91 -24.10
N PHE A 555 -13.90 7.45 -23.01
CA PHE A 555 -13.44 6.33 -22.23
C PHE A 555 -13.44 5.03 -23.07
N PHE A 556 -14.57 4.66 -23.68
CA PHE A 556 -14.66 3.46 -24.52
C PHE A 556 -13.68 3.45 -25.68
N TYR A 557 -13.50 4.60 -26.32
CA TYR A 557 -12.52 4.74 -27.39
C TYR A 557 -11.08 4.52 -26.91
N GLY A 558 -10.74 5.08 -25.77
CA GLY A 558 -9.37 5.06 -25.23
C GLY A 558 -9.00 3.76 -24.50
N SER A 559 -9.98 3.02 -23.97
CA SER A 559 -9.77 1.71 -23.32
C SER A 559 -9.60 0.57 -24.32
N SER A 560 -9.78 0.83 -25.61
CA SER A 560 -9.78 -0.17 -26.69
C SER A 560 -10.97 -1.14 -26.68
N ASP A 561 -11.97 -0.93 -25.82
CA ASP A 561 -13.20 -1.72 -25.82
C ASP A 561 -14.06 -1.45 -27.06
N ASP A 562 -14.08 -0.21 -27.56
CA ASP A 562 -14.77 0.19 -28.80
C ASP A 562 -13.97 1.33 -29.47
N PRO A 563 -12.82 1.04 -30.09
CA PRO A 563 -11.96 2.05 -30.71
C PRO A 563 -12.41 2.43 -32.12
N THR A 564 -13.71 2.44 -32.39
CA THR A 564 -14.29 2.69 -33.73
C THR A 564 -14.31 4.19 -34.08
N ALA A 565 -14.29 4.50 -35.38
CA ALA A 565 -14.46 5.86 -35.87
C ALA A 565 -15.80 6.47 -35.42
N ALA A 566 -16.84 5.65 -35.32
CA ALA A 566 -18.16 6.07 -34.83
C ALA A 566 -18.11 6.50 -33.36
N ARG A 567 -17.39 5.74 -32.50
CA ARG A 567 -17.22 6.08 -31.09
C ARG A 567 -16.43 7.37 -30.92
N ARG A 568 -15.36 7.55 -31.71
CA ARG A 568 -14.58 8.80 -31.75
C ARG A 568 -15.45 10.01 -32.17
N ALA A 569 -16.26 9.84 -33.21
CA ALA A 569 -17.19 10.88 -33.71
C ALA A 569 -18.25 11.23 -32.66
N ALA A 570 -18.80 10.24 -31.94
CA ALA A 570 -19.76 10.45 -30.87
C ALA A 570 -19.15 11.24 -29.70
N ALA A 571 -17.92 10.88 -29.28
CA ALA A 571 -17.20 11.63 -28.24
C ALA A 571 -16.97 13.10 -28.67
N LYS A 572 -16.56 13.34 -29.92
CA LYS A 572 -16.33 14.67 -30.47
C LYS A 572 -17.62 15.48 -30.54
N GLY A 573 -18.67 14.91 -31.11
CA GLY A 573 -19.96 15.58 -31.28
C GLY A 573 -20.59 16.01 -29.95
N ALA A 574 -20.55 15.12 -28.95
CA ALA A 574 -21.03 15.47 -27.61
C ALA A 574 -20.20 16.58 -26.97
N LEU A 575 -18.85 16.57 -27.14
CA LEU A 575 -17.99 17.65 -26.67
C LEU A 575 -18.31 19.00 -27.33
N GLU A 576 -18.48 19.01 -28.65
CA GLU A 576 -18.80 20.21 -29.42
C GLU A 576 -20.13 20.84 -28.98
N HIS A 577 -21.14 20.01 -28.64
CA HIS A 577 -22.38 20.51 -28.06
C HIS A 577 -22.17 21.13 -26.68
N ALA A 578 -21.42 20.45 -25.78
CA ALA A 578 -21.11 21.04 -24.48
C ALA A 578 -20.34 22.37 -24.60
N GLN A 579 -19.35 22.43 -25.50
CA GLN A 579 -18.57 23.66 -25.75
C GLN A 579 -19.42 24.80 -26.35
N LYS A 580 -20.35 24.48 -27.23
CA LYS A 580 -21.26 25.49 -27.79
C LYS A 580 -22.15 26.10 -26.72
N LEU A 581 -22.61 25.29 -25.76
CA LEU A 581 -23.50 25.74 -24.68
C LEU A 581 -22.74 26.45 -23.56
N GLN A 582 -21.66 25.85 -23.07
CA GLN A 582 -20.88 26.35 -21.94
C GLN A 582 -19.38 26.08 -22.10
N PRO A 583 -18.66 26.85 -22.94
CA PRO A 583 -17.27 26.56 -23.34
C PRO A 583 -16.28 26.60 -22.18
N ASN A 584 -16.56 27.34 -21.15
CA ASN A 584 -15.67 27.58 -20.00
C ASN A 584 -16.16 26.94 -18.70
N SER A 585 -17.25 26.16 -18.72
CA SER A 585 -17.67 25.45 -17.51
C SER A 585 -16.62 24.40 -17.11
N PRO A 586 -16.41 24.16 -15.81
CA PRO A 586 -15.45 23.15 -15.36
C PRO A 586 -15.79 21.76 -15.89
N GLU A 587 -17.08 21.43 -16.02
CA GLU A 587 -17.54 20.13 -16.53
C GLU A 587 -17.17 19.95 -18.03
N THR A 588 -17.36 20.99 -18.84
CA THR A 588 -16.97 21.00 -20.26
C THR A 588 -15.45 20.91 -20.45
N LEU A 589 -14.70 21.66 -19.65
CA LEU A 589 -13.25 21.62 -19.67
C LEU A 589 -12.71 20.27 -19.20
N LEU A 590 -13.35 19.65 -18.21
CA LEU A 590 -13.00 18.29 -17.77
C LEU A 590 -13.23 17.27 -18.89
N ALA A 591 -14.34 17.38 -19.62
CA ALA A 591 -14.63 16.54 -20.78
C ALA A 591 -13.61 16.78 -21.92
N LEU A 592 -13.23 18.04 -22.18
CA LEU A 592 -12.19 18.40 -23.15
C LEU A 592 -10.84 17.76 -22.76
N GLY A 593 -10.44 17.87 -21.51
CA GLY A 593 -9.19 17.25 -21.02
C GLY A 593 -9.17 15.73 -21.24
N TYR A 594 -10.27 15.03 -20.94
CA TYR A 594 -10.37 13.60 -21.18
C TYR A 594 -10.40 13.26 -22.69
N TYR A 595 -11.03 14.08 -23.53
CA TYR A 595 -11.00 13.91 -24.98
C TYR A 595 -9.57 14.07 -25.55
N GLN A 596 -8.87 15.11 -25.11
CA GLN A 596 -7.47 15.35 -25.50
C GLN A 596 -6.55 14.21 -25.05
N TYR A 597 -6.73 13.71 -23.82
CA TYR A 597 -5.95 12.62 -23.24
C TYR A 597 -6.22 11.27 -23.92
N ARG A 598 -7.51 10.87 -24.02
CA ARG A 598 -7.89 9.51 -24.42
C ARG A 598 -8.05 9.35 -25.94
N VAL A 599 -8.58 10.39 -26.62
CA VAL A 599 -8.91 10.33 -28.05
C VAL A 599 -7.80 10.90 -28.91
N LEU A 600 -7.27 12.07 -28.55
CA LEU A 600 -6.20 12.73 -29.32
C LEU A 600 -4.80 12.28 -28.92
N ARG A 601 -4.66 11.70 -27.70
CA ARG A 601 -3.36 11.34 -27.10
C ARG A 601 -2.37 12.51 -27.05
N ASP A 602 -2.91 13.74 -26.90
CA ASP A 602 -2.14 14.95 -26.72
C ASP A 602 -1.99 15.27 -25.24
N TYR A 603 -0.98 14.65 -24.62
CA TYR A 603 -0.76 14.71 -23.18
C TYR A 603 -0.42 16.11 -22.67
N GLY A 604 0.35 16.89 -23.44
CA GLY A 604 0.73 18.26 -23.07
C GLY A 604 -0.46 19.19 -23.00
N VAL A 605 -1.32 19.17 -24.05
CA VAL A 605 -2.54 19.99 -24.09
C VAL A 605 -3.54 19.52 -23.04
N ALA A 606 -3.70 18.21 -22.86
CA ALA A 606 -4.57 17.66 -21.83
C ALA A 606 -4.13 18.08 -20.42
N LYS A 607 -2.82 18.02 -20.12
CA LYS A 607 -2.24 18.46 -18.84
C LYS A 607 -2.59 19.92 -18.55
N THR A 608 -2.37 20.81 -19.51
CA THR A 608 -2.72 22.24 -19.38
C THR A 608 -4.20 22.44 -19.10
N THR A 609 -5.07 21.67 -19.79
CA THR A 609 -6.52 21.73 -19.59
C THR A 609 -6.89 21.26 -18.17
N PHE A 610 -6.36 20.13 -17.69
CA PHE A 610 -6.62 19.62 -16.36
C PHE A 610 -6.04 20.53 -15.25
N GLU A 611 -4.90 21.17 -15.47
CA GLU A 611 -4.35 22.16 -14.54
C GLU A 611 -5.27 23.40 -14.43
N ARG A 612 -5.89 23.82 -15.53
CA ARG A 612 -6.94 24.86 -15.49
C ARG A 612 -8.15 24.40 -14.71
N VAL A 613 -8.66 23.19 -14.95
CA VAL A 613 -9.79 22.62 -14.21
C VAL A 613 -9.46 22.45 -12.72
N SER A 614 -8.23 22.08 -12.36
CA SER A 614 -7.79 21.96 -10.97
C SER A 614 -7.93 23.24 -10.15
N LYS A 615 -7.84 24.40 -10.80
CA LYS A 615 -8.07 25.71 -10.17
C LYS A 615 -9.55 26.02 -9.97
N MET A 616 -10.40 25.51 -10.87
CA MET A 616 -11.86 25.71 -10.83
C MET A 616 -12.56 24.69 -9.94
N LEU A 617 -12.03 23.47 -9.86
CA LEU A 617 -12.53 22.36 -9.06
C LEU A 617 -11.44 21.84 -8.12
N PRO A 618 -11.04 22.59 -7.08
CA PRO A 618 -9.89 22.26 -6.23
C PRO A 618 -10.09 20.97 -5.41
N ASN A 619 -11.33 20.59 -5.16
CA ASN A 619 -11.73 19.41 -4.38
C ASN A 619 -12.18 18.21 -5.24
N ASN A 620 -12.02 18.28 -6.54
CA ASN A 620 -12.37 17.18 -7.44
C ASN A 620 -11.23 16.16 -7.55
N SER A 621 -11.45 14.90 -7.13
CA SER A 621 -10.43 13.82 -7.15
C SER A 621 -10.13 13.28 -8.56
N ASP A 622 -11.03 13.47 -9.53
CA ASP A 622 -10.82 13.06 -10.93
C ASP A 622 -9.67 13.83 -11.60
N VAL A 623 -9.48 15.09 -11.23
CA VAL A 623 -8.45 15.94 -11.83
C VAL A 623 -7.04 15.46 -11.47
N PRO A 624 -6.66 15.32 -10.18
CA PRO A 624 -5.35 14.77 -9.83
C PRO A 624 -5.19 13.34 -10.33
N ARG A 625 -6.26 12.54 -10.41
CA ARG A 625 -6.23 11.22 -11.01
C ARG A 625 -5.83 11.27 -12.48
N ALA A 626 -6.41 12.16 -13.28
CA ALA A 626 -6.06 12.31 -14.69
C ALA A 626 -4.62 12.83 -14.88
N LEU A 627 -4.20 13.81 -14.07
CA LEU A 627 -2.84 14.35 -14.09
C LEU A 627 -1.80 13.29 -13.72
N ALA A 628 -2.10 12.42 -12.76
CA ALA A 628 -1.23 11.30 -12.41
C ALA A 628 -1.02 10.32 -13.57
N LEU A 629 -2.08 10.03 -14.35
CA LEU A 629 -1.97 9.17 -15.53
C LEU A 629 -1.12 9.81 -16.64
N ILE A 630 -1.32 11.11 -16.89
CA ILE A 630 -0.57 11.85 -17.89
C ILE A 630 0.92 11.91 -17.52
N THR A 631 1.23 12.37 -16.30
CA THR A 631 2.63 12.50 -15.84
C THR A 631 3.35 11.15 -15.77
N ARG A 632 2.62 10.07 -15.51
CA ARG A 632 3.12 8.70 -15.61
C ARG A 632 3.46 8.33 -17.06
N GLY A 633 2.58 8.65 -18.01
CA GLY A 633 2.84 8.47 -19.46
C GLY A 633 4.04 9.28 -19.97
N GLU A 634 4.27 10.46 -19.39
CA GLU A 634 5.45 11.29 -19.64
C GLU A 634 6.73 10.74 -18.97
N GLY A 635 6.61 9.81 -18.03
CA GLY A 635 7.71 9.29 -17.21
C GLY A 635 8.08 10.18 -16.01
N ASN A 636 7.25 11.15 -15.66
CA ASN A 636 7.43 12.08 -14.55
C ASN A 636 6.90 11.47 -13.23
N TRP A 637 7.61 10.46 -12.72
CA TRP A 637 7.15 9.62 -11.62
C TRP A 637 6.89 10.37 -10.30
N ASN A 638 7.77 11.31 -9.94
CA ASN A 638 7.60 12.09 -8.70
C ASN A 638 6.31 12.94 -8.74
N GLU A 639 6.03 13.53 -9.90
CA GLU A 639 4.83 14.32 -10.11
C GLU A 639 3.58 13.42 -10.12
N SER A 640 3.68 12.24 -10.75
CA SER A 640 2.61 11.24 -10.76
C SER A 640 2.24 10.79 -9.34
N VAL A 641 3.24 10.47 -8.51
CA VAL A 641 3.03 10.10 -7.10
C VAL A 641 2.37 11.25 -6.32
N ALA A 642 2.85 12.49 -6.48
CA ALA A 642 2.27 13.64 -5.80
C ALA A 642 0.78 13.85 -6.17
N TYR A 643 0.42 13.66 -7.45
CA TYR A 643 -0.98 13.72 -7.87
C TYR A 643 -1.81 12.55 -7.35
N VAL A 644 -1.26 11.33 -7.32
CA VAL A 644 -1.92 10.17 -6.71
C VAL A 644 -2.23 10.43 -5.23
N GLU A 645 -1.25 10.90 -4.48
CA GLU A 645 -1.42 11.21 -3.05
C GLU A 645 -2.44 12.34 -2.83
N ARG A 646 -2.42 13.37 -3.67
CA ARG A 646 -3.43 14.43 -3.63
C ARG A 646 -4.84 13.88 -3.92
N GLY A 647 -4.98 12.99 -4.90
CA GLY A 647 -6.25 12.32 -5.18
C GLY A 647 -6.77 11.53 -3.99
N LEU A 648 -5.90 10.72 -3.37
CA LEU A 648 -6.23 9.94 -2.17
C LEU A 648 -6.54 10.81 -0.94
N ALA A 649 -5.98 12.02 -0.85
CA ALA A 649 -6.34 12.97 0.21
C ALA A 649 -7.74 13.56 0.05
N LEU A 650 -8.27 13.61 -1.19
CA LEU A 650 -9.63 14.08 -1.51
C LEU A 650 -10.65 12.93 -1.52
N ASP A 651 -10.20 11.71 -1.80
CA ASP A 651 -11.07 10.54 -1.94
C ASP A 651 -10.35 9.28 -1.40
N PRO A 652 -10.19 9.18 -0.06
CA PRO A 652 -9.33 8.17 0.57
C PRO A 652 -9.84 6.73 0.41
N ASP A 653 -11.16 6.53 0.28
CA ASP A 653 -11.80 5.22 0.19
C ASP A 653 -12.39 4.97 -1.21
N ASN A 654 -11.73 5.48 -2.23
CA ASN A 654 -12.05 5.20 -3.61
C ASN A 654 -11.24 3.98 -4.09
N ALA A 655 -11.90 2.83 -4.24
CA ALA A 655 -11.23 1.58 -4.64
C ALA A 655 -10.51 1.70 -6.00
N GLN A 656 -11.07 2.43 -6.96
CA GLN A 656 -10.44 2.67 -8.26
C GLN A 656 -9.17 3.52 -8.14
N LEU A 657 -9.21 4.57 -7.32
CA LEU A 657 -8.06 5.44 -7.08
C LEU A 657 -6.97 4.71 -6.29
N LEU A 658 -7.35 3.91 -5.29
CA LEU A 658 -6.45 3.03 -4.54
C LEU A 658 -5.74 2.03 -5.45
N SER A 659 -6.50 1.38 -6.36
CA SER A 659 -5.94 0.45 -7.35
C SER A 659 -4.99 1.15 -8.32
N GLN A 660 -5.34 2.35 -8.79
CA GLN A 660 -4.47 3.14 -9.66
C GLN A 660 -3.20 3.61 -8.94
N ALA A 661 -3.32 4.01 -7.67
CA ALA A 661 -2.19 4.33 -6.82
C ALA A 661 -1.28 3.11 -6.64
N ALA A 662 -1.86 1.95 -6.31
CA ALA A 662 -1.15 0.69 -6.20
C ALA A 662 -0.38 0.35 -7.48
N SER A 663 -1.03 0.50 -8.64
CA SER A 663 -0.36 0.29 -9.94
C SER A 663 0.81 1.25 -10.15
N THR A 664 0.69 2.53 -9.76
CA THR A 664 1.79 3.50 -9.86
C THR A 664 2.99 3.07 -9.01
N TYR A 665 2.76 2.65 -7.77
CA TYR A 665 3.82 2.14 -6.89
C TYR A 665 4.38 0.80 -7.36
N ALA A 666 3.56 -0.07 -7.97
CA ALA A 666 4.01 -1.32 -8.59
C ALA A 666 5.00 -1.07 -9.73
N MET A 667 4.70 -0.11 -10.62
CA MET A 667 5.59 0.29 -11.72
C MET A 667 6.93 0.85 -11.20
N LEU A 668 6.94 1.46 -10.02
CA LEU A 668 8.12 1.91 -9.29
C LEU A 668 8.82 0.78 -8.51
N ARG A 669 8.34 -0.47 -8.62
CA ARG A 669 8.80 -1.65 -7.86
C ARG A 669 8.67 -1.51 -6.34
N GLN A 670 7.80 -0.62 -5.86
CA GLN A 670 7.47 -0.46 -4.44
C GLN A 670 6.31 -1.40 -4.07
N PHE A 671 6.51 -2.72 -4.25
CA PHE A 671 5.49 -3.75 -4.07
C PHE A 671 4.86 -3.76 -2.67
N PRO A 672 5.60 -3.56 -1.55
CA PRO A 672 4.98 -3.48 -0.24
C PRO A 672 3.97 -2.33 -0.08
N THR A 673 4.22 -1.19 -0.72
CA THR A 673 3.27 -0.06 -0.74
C THR A 673 2.06 -0.37 -1.63
N ALA A 674 2.30 -0.98 -2.80
CA ALA A 674 1.22 -1.40 -3.70
C ALA A 674 0.30 -2.44 -3.04
N LEU A 675 0.86 -3.44 -2.33
CA LEU A 675 0.10 -4.46 -1.59
C LEU A 675 -0.84 -3.84 -0.56
N LYS A 676 -0.37 -2.88 0.25
CA LYS A 676 -1.21 -2.18 1.24
C LYS A 676 -2.37 -1.41 0.61
N LEU A 677 -2.14 -0.81 -0.55
CA LEU A 677 -3.19 -0.08 -1.27
C LEU A 677 -4.22 -1.05 -1.88
N TYR A 678 -3.77 -2.23 -2.38
CA TYR A 678 -4.69 -3.28 -2.81
C TYR A 678 -5.45 -3.89 -1.63
N ASP A 679 -4.83 -4.04 -0.44
CA ASP A 679 -5.52 -4.47 0.78
C ASP A 679 -6.67 -3.51 1.11
N ARG A 680 -6.39 -2.19 1.16
CA ARG A 680 -7.42 -1.18 1.40
C ARG A 680 -8.52 -1.19 0.32
N ALA A 681 -8.17 -1.40 -0.94
CA ALA A 681 -9.16 -1.51 -2.01
C ALA A 681 -10.04 -2.77 -1.84
N LEU A 682 -9.47 -3.88 -1.38
CA LEU A 682 -10.19 -5.12 -1.08
C LEU A 682 -11.02 -5.03 0.21
N ASP A 683 -10.64 -4.20 1.19
CA ASP A 683 -11.49 -3.90 2.35
C ASP A 683 -12.80 -3.22 1.90
N LEU A 684 -12.76 -2.39 0.86
CA LEU A 684 -13.92 -1.72 0.28
C LEU A 684 -14.74 -2.64 -0.64
N LEU A 685 -14.06 -3.50 -1.39
CA LEU A 685 -14.64 -4.42 -2.38
C LEU A 685 -14.12 -5.84 -2.13
N PRO A 686 -14.60 -6.49 -1.08
CA PRO A 686 -14.21 -7.85 -0.75
C PRO A 686 -14.54 -8.81 -1.92
N ASN A 687 -13.58 -9.67 -2.27
CA ASN A 687 -13.71 -10.66 -3.34
C ASN A 687 -13.80 -10.08 -4.77
N ASP A 688 -13.44 -8.83 -5.01
CA ASP A 688 -13.32 -8.31 -6.37
C ASP A 688 -12.19 -9.07 -7.11
N PRO A 689 -12.50 -9.82 -8.19
CA PRO A 689 -11.54 -10.71 -8.83
C PRO A 689 -10.39 -9.95 -9.52
N ASP A 690 -10.63 -8.73 -9.98
CA ASP A 690 -9.60 -7.93 -10.63
C ASP A 690 -8.60 -7.39 -9.59
N LEU A 691 -9.08 -6.88 -8.45
CA LEU A 691 -8.23 -6.43 -7.36
C LEU A 691 -7.41 -7.59 -6.76
N MET A 692 -8.04 -8.78 -6.61
CA MET A 692 -7.34 -9.98 -6.15
C MET A 692 -6.23 -10.39 -7.14
N ALA A 693 -6.50 -10.33 -8.43
CA ALA A 693 -5.52 -10.64 -9.47
C ALA A 693 -4.36 -9.61 -9.48
N TRP A 694 -4.66 -8.33 -9.37
CA TRP A 694 -3.60 -7.30 -9.29
C TRP A 694 -2.73 -7.46 -8.04
N LYS A 695 -3.33 -7.80 -6.91
CA LYS A 695 -2.58 -8.13 -5.69
C LYS A 695 -1.71 -9.40 -5.88
N ALA A 696 -2.27 -10.44 -6.51
CA ALA A 696 -1.52 -11.67 -6.84
C ALA A 696 -0.31 -11.38 -7.73
N ARG A 697 -0.44 -10.45 -8.68
CA ARG A 697 0.66 -10.02 -9.54
C ARG A 697 1.82 -9.41 -8.74
N MET A 698 1.56 -8.70 -7.66
CA MET A 698 2.63 -8.18 -6.80
C MET A 698 3.43 -9.31 -6.16
N TYR A 699 2.75 -10.32 -5.65
CA TYR A 699 3.39 -11.52 -5.12
C TYR A 699 4.17 -12.30 -6.18
N GLN A 700 3.64 -12.40 -7.41
CA GLN A 700 4.38 -13.01 -8.53
C GLN A 700 5.66 -12.23 -8.84
N ALA A 701 5.60 -10.90 -8.86
CA ALA A 701 6.75 -10.04 -9.11
C ALA A 701 7.85 -10.15 -8.05
N GLU A 702 7.50 -10.51 -6.82
CA GLU A 702 8.42 -10.80 -5.71
C GLU A 702 8.83 -12.29 -5.66
N GLY A 703 8.26 -13.14 -6.51
CA GLY A 703 8.53 -14.59 -6.53
C GLY A 703 7.77 -15.40 -5.47
N ASN A 704 6.80 -14.81 -4.78
CA ASN A 704 5.97 -15.47 -3.78
C ASN A 704 4.74 -16.12 -4.44
N LEU A 705 4.96 -17.23 -5.14
CA LEU A 705 3.92 -17.91 -5.91
C LEU A 705 2.80 -18.50 -5.05
N GLN A 706 3.10 -18.88 -3.81
CA GLN A 706 2.09 -19.46 -2.90
C GLN A 706 1.01 -18.46 -2.50
N GLU A 707 1.40 -17.22 -2.13
CA GLU A 707 0.44 -16.18 -1.80
C GLU A 707 -0.34 -15.71 -3.04
N ALA A 708 0.32 -15.66 -4.20
CA ALA A 708 -0.35 -15.36 -5.46
C ALA A 708 -1.43 -16.40 -5.82
N ALA A 709 -1.12 -17.70 -5.68
CA ALA A 709 -2.03 -18.79 -5.99
C ALA A 709 -3.33 -18.73 -5.18
N LYS A 710 -3.25 -18.38 -3.88
CA LYS A 710 -4.42 -18.26 -3.00
C LYS A 710 -5.44 -17.25 -3.50
N LEU A 711 -4.98 -16.16 -4.10
CA LEU A 711 -5.84 -15.09 -4.63
C LEU A 711 -6.48 -15.46 -5.98
N LEU A 712 -5.94 -16.45 -6.68
CA LEU A 712 -6.35 -16.82 -8.03
C LEU A 712 -7.18 -18.12 -8.10
N VAL A 713 -7.64 -18.63 -6.96
CA VAL A 713 -8.41 -19.91 -6.89
C VAL A 713 -9.71 -19.82 -7.66
N ALA A 714 -10.41 -18.69 -7.60
CA ALA A 714 -11.71 -18.50 -8.25
C ALA A 714 -11.62 -18.19 -9.76
N VAL A 715 -10.42 -18.03 -10.32
CA VAL A 715 -10.24 -17.67 -11.73
C VAL A 715 -10.35 -18.93 -12.61
N HIS A 716 -11.31 -18.92 -13.56
CA HIS A 716 -11.66 -20.04 -14.45
C HIS A 716 -11.99 -19.56 -15.88
N ALA A 717 -12.32 -20.47 -16.78
CA ALA A 717 -12.58 -20.17 -18.20
C ALA A 717 -13.69 -19.13 -18.46
N GLN A 718 -14.66 -19.00 -17.55
CA GLN A 718 -15.76 -18.03 -17.64
C GLN A 718 -15.45 -16.67 -16.99
N THR A 719 -14.26 -16.48 -16.44
CA THR A 719 -13.87 -15.20 -15.82
C THR A 719 -13.98 -14.06 -16.84
N PRO A 720 -14.75 -13.00 -16.58
CA PRO A 720 -15.01 -11.96 -17.59
C PRO A 720 -13.75 -11.19 -17.99
N SER A 721 -12.90 -10.84 -17.04
CA SER A 721 -11.72 -10.01 -17.24
C SER A 721 -10.58 -10.79 -17.89
N PHE A 722 -10.13 -10.31 -19.06
CA PHE A 722 -8.93 -10.81 -19.75
C PHE A 722 -7.70 -10.71 -18.86
N TRP A 723 -7.52 -9.58 -18.18
CA TRP A 723 -6.35 -9.33 -17.35
C TRP A 723 -6.28 -10.25 -16.15
N THR A 724 -7.40 -10.50 -15.49
CA THR A 724 -7.49 -11.46 -14.37
C THR A 724 -7.12 -12.87 -14.82
N LEU A 725 -7.62 -13.29 -15.99
CA LEU A 725 -7.23 -14.56 -16.59
C LEU A 725 -5.73 -14.59 -16.93
N ALA A 726 -5.18 -13.55 -17.55
CA ALA A 726 -3.76 -13.46 -17.89
C ALA A 726 -2.85 -13.59 -16.66
N VAL A 727 -3.28 -13.05 -15.50
CA VAL A 727 -2.55 -13.26 -14.23
C VAL A 727 -2.58 -14.73 -13.81
N LYS A 728 -3.71 -15.43 -13.96
CA LYS A 728 -3.80 -16.88 -13.69
C LYS A 728 -2.94 -17.71 -14.64
N ILE A 729 -2.95 -17.39 -15.94
CA ILE A 729 -2.09 -18.05 -16.92
C ILE A 729 -0.62 -17.84 -16.58
N THR A 730 -0.23 -16.63 -16.16
CA THR A 730 1.13 -16.37 -15.69
C THR A 730 1.46 -17.18 -14.44
N GLN A 731 0.53 -17.32 -13.48
CA GLN A 731 0.75 -18.19 -12.31
C GLN A 731 1.07 -19.61 -12.71
N LEU A 732 0.25 -20.20 -13.56
CA LEU A 732 0.45 -21.55 -14.06
C LEU A 732 1.79 -21.71 -14.80
N ARG A 733 2.17 -20.69 -15.58
CA ARG A 733 3.46 -20.65 -16.27
C ARG A 733 4.64 -20.61 -15.30
N LEU A 734 4.58 -19.73 -14.30
CA LEU A 734 5.63 -19.62 -13.26
C LEU A 734 5.76 -20.90 -12.41
N GLU A 735 4.69 -21.67 -12.27
CA GLU A 735 4.67 -22.97 -11.60
C GLU A 735 5.08 -24.14 -12.52
N GLY A 736 5.37 -23.87 -13.80
CA GLY A 736 5.71 -24.91 -14.79
C GLY A 736 4.50 -25.69 -15.35
N ASN A 737 3.28 -25.29 -15.01
CA ASN A 737 2.02 -25.96 -15.37
C ASN A 737 1.46 -25.50 -16.72
N LEU A 738 2.32 -25.45 -17.77
CA LEU A 738 1.94 -24.96 -19.11
C LEU A 738 0.78 -25.74 -19.75
N GLY A 739 0.72 -27.07 -19.54
CA GLY A 739 -0.37 -27.88 -20.07
C GLY A 739 -1.74 -27.50 -19.50
N GLU A 740 -1.81 -27.12 -18.22
CA GLU A 740 -3.04 -26.62 -17.60
C GLU A 740 -3.40 -25.22 -18.12
N ALA A 741 -2.43 -24.35 -18.31
CA ALA A 741 -2.65 -23.05 -18.90
C ALA A 741 -3.25 -23.13 -20.31
N VAL A 742 -2.75 -24.03 -21.15
CA VAL A 742 -3.31 -24.30 -22.50
C VAL A 742 -4.75 -24.81 -22.38
N ARG A 743 -5.01 -25.82 -21.55
CA ARG A 743 -6.39 -26.35 -21.34
C ARG A 743 -7.38 -25.27 -20.88
N LEU A 744 -6.96 -24.43 -19.94
CA LEU A 744 -7.79 -23.32 -19.45
C LEU A 744 -8.16 -22.34 -20.56
N LEU A 745 -7.20 -21.96 -21.40
CA LEU A 745 -7.44 -21.04 -22.53
C LEU A 745 -8.28 -21.70 -23.63
N GLN A 746 -8.06 -22.98 -23.92
CA GLN A 746 -8.91 -23.73 -24.87
C GLN A 746 -10.36 -23.85 -24.38
N ALA A 747 -10.55 -24.15 -23.08
CA ALA A 747 -11.89 -24.16 -22.48
C ALA A 747 -12.56 -22.78 -22.58
N ARG A 748 -11.81 -21.69 -22.41
CA ARG A 748 -12.34 -20.34 -22.58
C ARG A 748 -12.75 -20.06 -24.00
N GLN A 749 -11.95 -20.42 -25.00
CA GLN A 749 -12.33 -20.26 -26.41
C GLN A 749 -13.62 -21.03 -26.78
N ALA A 750 -13.87 -22.17 -26.12
CA ALA A 750 -15.06 -23.00 -26.39
C ALA A 750 -16.30 -22.53 -25.62
N GLN A 751 -16.15 -21.95 -24.43
CA GLN A 751 -17.26 -21.72 -23.49
C GLN A 751 -17.61 -20.25 -23.25
N TYR A 752 -16.65 -19.34 -23.41
CA TYR A 752 -16.83 -17.92 -23.10
C TYR A 752 -17.51 -17.19 -24.28
N HIS A 753 -18.47 -16.36 -23.95
CA HIS A 753 -19.15 -15.53 -24.94
C HIS A 753 -18.45 -14.18 -25.07
N PHE A 754 -17.61 -14.02 -26.10
CA PHE A 754 -16.86 -12.79 -26.33
C PHE A 754 -17.76 -11.65 -26.78
N SER A 755 -17.58 -10.47 -26.20
CA SER A 755 -18.37 -9.28 -26.53
C SER A 755 -17.93 -8.59 -27.82
N SER A 756 -16.70 -8.85 -28.26
CA SER A 756 -16.13 -8.32 -29.49
C SER A 756 -15.15 -9.28 -30.15
N GLU A 757 -14.90 -9.04 -31.44
CA GLU A 757 -13.89 -9.77 -32.20
C GLU A 757 -12.46 -9.46 -31.70
N ILE A 758 -12.24 -8.24 -31.19
CA ILE A 758 -10.95 -7.84 -30.59
C ILE A 758 -10.69 -8.66 -29.34
N ASP A 759 -11.68 -8.80 -28.43
CA ASP A 759 -11.55 -9.60 -27.21
C ASP A 759 -11.19 -11.04 -27.53
N LYS A 760 -11.92 -11.61 -28.52
CA LYS A 760 -11.66 -12.99 -28.97
C LYS A 760 -10.25 -13.16 -29.53
N ALA A 761 -9.81 -12.23 -30.39
CA ALA A 761 -8.49 -12.29 -31.00
C ALA A 761 -7.36 -12.10 -29.96
N THR A 762 -7.57 -11.26 -28.97
CA THR A 762 -6.62 -11.07 -27.86
C THR A 762 -6.44 -12.34 -27.03
N ASP A 763 -7.55 -13.00 -26.67
CA ASP A 763 -7.52 -14.30 -25.98
C ASP A 763 -6.89 -15.41 -26.85
N GLN A 764 -7.16 -15.43 -28.15
CA GLN A 764 -6.52 -16.36 -29.10
C GLN A 764 -5.00 -16.09 -29.18
N GLY A 765 -4.58 -14.84 -29.17
CA GLY A 765 -3.16 -14.46 -29.12
C GLY A 765 -2.45 -15.01 -27.88
N LEU A 766 -3.08 -14.88 -26.72
CA LEU A 766 -2.57 -15.45 -25.48
C LEU A 766 -2.49 -16.99 -25.53
N LEU A 767 -3.50 -17.65 -26.15
CA LEU A 767 -3.50 -19.09 -26.36
C LEU A 767 -2.35 -19.51 -27.28
N ALA A 768 -2.19 -18.88 -28.44
CA ALA A 768 -1.12 -19.20 -29.40
C ALA A 768 0.28 -19.08 -28.76
N PHE A 769 0.47 -18.02 -27.98
CA PHE A 769 1.71 -17.78 -27.25
C PHE A 769 1.96 -18.86 -26.19
N THR A 770 0.93 -19.25 -25.42
CA THR A 770 1.03 -20.28 -24.37
C THR A 770 1.25 -21.67 -24.98
N GLN A 771 0.59 -22.00 -26.11
CA GLN A 771 0.81 -23.25 -26.85
C GLN A 771 2.25 -23.36 -27.34
N ARG A 772 2.81 -22.28 -27.90
CA ARG A 772 4.21 -22.25 -28.32
C ARG A 772 5.17 -22.56 -27.18
N LEU A 773 4.95 -21.94 -26.02
CA LEU A 773 5.76 -22.21 -24.80
C LEU A 773 5.61 -23.65 -24.30
N ALA A 774 4.42 -24.22 -24.44
CA ALA A 774 4.16 -25.61 -24.07
C ALA A 774 4.72 -26.66 -25.08
N GLY A 775 5.37 -26.19 -26.16
CA GLY A 775 5.88 -27.04 -27.23
C GLY A 775 4.85 -27.48 -28.28
N ASP A 776 3.62 -27.05 -28.17
CA ASP A 776 2.55 -27.28 -29.18
C ASP A 776 2.70 -26.27 -30.34
N ILE A 777 3.74 -26.45 -31.14
CA ILE A 777 4.05 -25.57 -32.27
C ILE A 777 2.97 -25.61 -33.35
N ALA A 778 2.37 -26.79 -33.58
CA ALA A 778 1.29 -26.93 -34.58
C ALA A 778 0.03 -26.18 -34.18
N GLY A 779 -0.42 -26.34 -32.94
CA GLY A 779 -1.54 -25.59 -32.37
C GLY A 779 -1.28 -24.08 -32.35
N ALA A 780 -0.07 -23.68 -31.90
CA ALA A 780 0.34 -22.27 -31.88
C ALA A 780 0.27 -21.61 -33.27
N LYS A 781 0.66 -22.34 -34.32
CA LYS A 781 0.58 -21.86 -35.71
C LYS A 781 -0.85 -21.65 -36.16
N VAL A 782 -1.73 -22.62 -35.93
CA VAL A 782 -3.17 -22.53 -36.32
C VAL A 782 -3.86 -21.36 -35.59
N THR A 783 -3.68 -21.27 -34.28
CA THR A 783 -4.28 -20.21 -33.47
C THR A 783 -3.68 -18.84 -33.82
N GLY A 784 -2.36 -18.80 -34.06
CA GLY A 784 -1.63 -17.60 -34.46
C GLY A 784 -2.05 -17.05 -35.82
N GLU A 785 -2.37 -17.93 -36.79
CA GLU A 785 -2.92 -17.53 -38.11
C GLU A 785 -4.29 -16.86 -37.96
N GLN A 786 -5.14 -17.37 -37.12
CA GLN A 786 -6.46 -16.75 -36.83
C GLN A 786 -6.29 -15.36 -36.23
N THR A 787 -5.43 -15.24 -35.24
CA THR A 787 -5.11 -13.97 -34.56
C THR A 787 -4.50 -12.96 -35.54
N ARG A 788 -3.53 -13.39 -36.33
CA ARG A 788 -2.87 -12.57 -37.35
C ARG A 788 -3.89 -11.98 -38.33
N ASN A 789 -4.76 -12.83 -38.92
CA ASN A 789 -5.76 -12.39 -39.90
C ASN A 789 -6.68 -11.30 -39.34
N THR A 790 -7.04 -11.40 -38.05
CA THR A 790 -7.86 -10.41 -37.38
C THR A 790 -7.09 -9.10 -37.18
N PHE A 791 -5.87 -9.16 -36.63
CA PHE A 791 -5.09 -7.95 -36.35
C PHE A 791 -4.53 -7.29 -37.61
N GLU A 792 -4.23 -8.02 -38.69
CA GLU A 792 -3.91 -7.42 -39.99
C GLU A 792 -5.05 -6.53 -40.52
N ARG A 793 -6.30 -6.97 -40.37
CA ARG A 793 -7.45 -6.15 -40.75
C ARG A 793 -7.61 -4.96 -39.81
N LEU A 794 -7.54 -5.17 -38.51
CA LEU A 794 -7.63 -4.09 -37.50
C LEU A 794 -6.53 -3.03 -37.65
N CYS A 795 -5.30 -3.42 -38.02
CA CYS A 795 -4.23 -2.48 -38.30
C CYS A 795 -4.47 -1.69 -39.60
N LYS A 796 -5.13 -2.30 -40.62
CA LYS A 796 -5.54 -1.54 -41.83
C LYS A 796 -6.58 -0.47 -41.50
N ASP A 797 -7.56 -0.81 -40.63
CA ASP A 797 -8.60 0.12 -40.22
C ASP A 797 -8.06 1.22 -39.26
N ARG A 798 -7.07 0.88 -38.47
CA ARG A 798 -6.47 1.72 -37.43
C ARG A 798 -4.93 1.62 -37.45
N PRO A 799 -4.26 2.17 -38.47
CA PRO A 799 -2.81 2.07 -38.57
C PRO A 799 -2.03 2.84 -37.46
N ASP A 800 -2.74 3.71 -36.74
CA ASP A 800 -2.21 4.51 -35.63
C ASP A 800 -2.30 3.83 -34.27
N ASN A 801 -2.81 2.59 -34.20
CA ASN A 801 -3.02 1.88 -32.94
C ASN A 801 -1.84 0.97 -32.58
N ALA A 802 -0.98 1.40 -31.65
CA ALA A 802 0.19 0.65 -31.23
C ALA A 802 -0.17 -0.73 -30.65
N ALA A 803 -1.26 -0.86 -29.86
CA ALA A 803 -1.66 -2.13 -29.26
C ALA A 803 -2.03 -3.18 -30.34
N PHE A 804 -2.62 -2.77 -31.46
CA PHE A 804 -2.89 -3.68 -32.57
C PHE A 804 -1.61 -4.16 -33.25
N ALA A 805 -0.63 -3.27 -33.43
CA ALA A 805 0.70 -3.62 -33.97
C ALA A 805 1.43 -4.56 -33.00
N GLU A 806 1.33 -4.36 -31.68
CA GLU A 806 1.88 -5.24 -30.65
C GLU A 806 1.31 -6.67 -30.79
N TRP A 807 -0.02 -6.82 -30.84
CA TRP A 807 -0.65 -8.13 -31.02
C TRP A 807 -0.37 -8.76 -32.38
N LEU A 808 -0.28 -7.96 -33.45
CA LEU A 808 0.10 -8.43 -34.77
C LEU A 808 1.53 -8.97 -34.79
N SER A 809 2.47 -8.27 -34.16
CA SER A 809 3.86 -8.71 -34.06
C SER A 809 4.00 -10.07 -33.34
N LEU A 810 3.27 -10.26 -32.24
CA LEU A 810 3.21 -11.54 -31.52
C LEU A 810 2.54 -12.63 -32.32
N SER A 811 1.51 -12.29 -33.11
CA SER A 811 0.86 -13.24 -34.01
C SER A 811 1.81 -13.74 -35.09
N TYR A 812 2.59 -12.86 -35.72
CA TYR A 812 3.65 -13.25 -36.64
C TYR A 812 4.74 -14.11 -35.97
N ALA A 813 5.10 -13.80 -34.72
CA ALA A 813 6.03 -14.63 -33.97
C ALA A 813 5.46 -16.03 -33.68
N ALA A 814 4.16 -16.15 -33.37
CA ALA A 814 3.50 -17.42 -33.15
C ALA A 814 3.49 -18.30 -34.41
N VAL A 815 3.31 -17.74 -35.58
CA VAL A 815 3.35 -18.49 -36.86
C VAL A 815 4.76 -18.70 -37.39
N GLY A 816 5.79 -18.16 -36.78
CA GLY A 816 7.19 -18.33 -37.14
C GLY A 816 7.73 -17.36 -38.21
N ASN A 817 7.01 -16.26 -38.51
CA ASN A 817 7.44 -15.24 -39.46
C ASN A 817 8.29 -14.16 -38.76
N LYS A 818 9.61 -14.39 -38.72
CA LYS A 818 10.57 -13.53 -38.01
C LYS A 818 10.56 -12.08 -38.48
N ASP A 819 10.71 -11.88 -39.81
CA ASP A 819 10.89 -10.52 -40.36
C ASP A 819 9.66 -9.64 -40.16
N ALA A 820 8.46 -10.21 -40.34
CA ALA A 820 7.21 -9.52 -40.10
C ALA A 820 7.01 -9.23 -38.61
N ALA A 821 7.37 -10.17 -37.72
CA ALA A 821 7.25 -9.98 -36.26
C ALA A 821 8.13 -8.84 -35.77
N LEU A 822 9.40 -8.80 -36.17
CA LEU A 822 10.34 -7.74 -35.78
C LEU A 822 9.90 -6.38 -36.33
N LYS A 823 9.52 -6.34 -37.61
CA LYS A 823 9.04 -5.10 -38.27
C LYS A 823 7.83 -4.50 -37.55
N GLU A 824 6.84 -5.32 -37.21
CA GLU A 824 5.64 -4.81 -36.52
C GLU A 824 5.92 -4.45 -35.04
N ALA A 825 6.86 -5.09 -34.37
CA ALA A 825 7.30 -4.70 -33.04
C ALA A 825 7.99 -3.31 -33.06
N GLU A 826 8.88 -3.08 -34.02
CA GLU A 826 9.51 -1.77 -34.22
C GLU A 826 8.47 -0.69 -34.60
N HIS A 827 7.48 -1.05 -35.42
CA HIS A 827 6.36 -0.18 -35.76
C HIS A 827 5.55 0.21 -34.52
N ALA A 828 5.25 -0.73 -33.60
CA ALA A 828 4.59 -0.45 -32.34
C ALA A 828 5.37 0.53 -31.46
N ILE A 829 6.70 0.39 -31.40
CA ILE A 829 7.60 1.33 -30.69
C ILE A 829 7.49 2.74 -31.30
N MET A 830 7.50 2.87 -32.63
CA MET A 830 7.36 4.16 -33.30
C MET A 830 6.00 4.82 -33.03
N LEU A 831 4.91 4.05 -33.07
CA LEU A 831 3.58 4.53 -32.76
C LEU A 831 3.44 5.00 -31.31
N SER A 832 4.25 4.45 -30.41
CA SER A 832 4.24 4.75 -28.97
C SER A 832 5.19 5.89 -28.58
N ALA A 833 5.78 6.61 -29.53
CA ALA A 833 6.83 7.62 -29.27
C ALA A 833 6.43 8.74 -28.29
N LYS A 834 5.13 9.08 -28.22
CA LYS A 834 4.59 10.11 -27.32
C LYS A 834 4.19 9.60 -25.93
N ASP A 835 4.13 8.28 -25.74
CA ASP A 835 3.77 7.63 -24.49
C ASP A 835 4.92 6.73 -24.03
N ARG A 836 5.66 7.18 -23.04
CA ARG A 836 6.84 6.47 -22.56
C ARG A 836 6.52 5.10 -22.00
N LEU A 837 5.37 4.93 -21.33
CA LEU A 837 4.95 3.64 -20.79
C LEU A 837 4.64 2.65 -21.91
N GLN A 838 3.84 3.07 -22.89
CA GLN A 838 3.47 2.23 -24.02
C GLN A 838 4.70 1.87 -24.85
N ARG A 839 5.62 2.80 -25.03
CA ARG A 839 6.88 2.54 -25.70
C ARG A 839 7.71 1.46 -25.01
N LEU A 840 7.87 1.54 -23.68
CA LEU A 840 8.63 0.55 -22.92
C LEU A 840 7.95 -0.83 -22.92
N ASN A 841 6.62 -0.88 -22.96
CA ASN A 841 5.88 -2.12 -23.16
C ASN A 841 6.14 -2.73 -24.55
N ALA A 842 6.16 -1.92 -25.60
CA ALA A 842 6.50 -2.37 -26.95
C ALA A 842 7.97 -2.83 -27.05
N GLU A 843 8.90 -2.17 -26.35
CA GLU A 843 10.30 -2.62 -26.24
C GLU A 843 10.39 -3.99 -25.52
N GLU A 844 9.56 -4.26 -24.49
CA GLU A 844 9.46 -5.58 -23.85
C GLU A 844 9.00 -6.64 -24.83
N ILE A 845 7.98 -6.35 -25.65
CA ILE A 845 7.51 -7.25 -26.71
C ILE A 845 8.61 -7.53 -27.74
N LEU A 846 9.38 -6.51 -28.14
CA LEU A 846 10.53 -6.72 -29.02
C LEU A 846 11.55 -7.66 -28.41
N ALA A 847 11.87 -7.53 -27.11
CA ALA A 847 12.79 -8.45 -26.43
C ALA A 847 12.23 -9.89 -26.40
N VAL A 848 10.93 -10.06 -26.20
CA VAL A 848 10.22 -11.33 -26.29
C VAL A 848 10.38 -11.96 -27.67
N ILE A 849 10.16 -11.19 -28.73
CA ILE A 849 10.27 -11.65 -30.12
C ILE A 849 11.73 -12.01 -30.47
N GLN A 850 12.68 -11.16 -30.09
CA GLN A 850 14.11 -11.43 -30.29
C GLN A 850 14.52 -12.74 -29.62
N MET A 851 14.09 -12.99 -28.40
CA MET A 851 14.38 -14.24 -27.71
C MET A 851 13.76 -15.46 -28.43
N ILE A 852 12.50 -15.36 -28.90
CA ILE A 852 11.81 -16.42 -29.67
C ILE A 852 12.61 -16.83 -30.90
N PHE A 853 13.28 -15.88 -31.55
CA PHE A 853 14.04 -16.13 -32.78
C PHE A 853 15.56 -16.24 -32.56
N GLY A 854 16.03 -16.37 -31.32
CA GLY A 854 17.43 -16.62 -31.00
C GLY A 854 18.35 -15.38 -31.05
N GLU A 855 17.78 -14.16 -31.10
CA GLU A 855 18.54 -12.90 -31.04
C GLU A 855 18.82 -12.52 -29.56
N ASN A 856 19.44 -13.44 -28.83
CA ASN A 856 19.57 -13.39 -27.38
C ASN A 856 20.29 -12.13 -26.89
N SER A 857 21.31 -11.65 -27.56
CA SER A 857 22.07 -10.45 -27.18
C SER A 857 21.19 -9.19 -27.20
N GLY A 858 20.33 -9.04 -28.22
CA GLY A 858 19.38 -7.94 -28.32
C GLY A 858 18.35 -7.97 -27.18
N ALA A 859 17.77 -9.15 -26.94
CA ALA A 859 16.81 -9.35 -25.85
C ALA A 859 17.44 -9.01 -24.49
N ILE A 860 18.65 -9.49 -24.19
CA ILE A 860 19.34 -9.20 -22.91
C ILE A 860 19.63 -7.70 -22.75
N LEU A 861 20.02 -7.01 -23.82
CA LEU A 861 20.26 -5.55 -23.78
C LEU A 861 18.99 -4.81 -23.39
N THR A 862 17.87 -5.12 -24.04
CA THR A 862 16.56 -4.52 -23.73
C THR A 862 16.11 -4.84 -22.31
N LEU A 863 16.22 -6.09 -21.87
CA LEU A 863 15.89 -6.49 -20.50
C LEU A 863 16.74 -5.75 -19.46
N THR A 864 18.02 -5.51 -19.75
CA THR A 864 18.92 -4.73 -18.87
C THR A 864 18.40 -3.31 -18.66
N GLN A 865 17.93 -2.66 -19.73
CA GLN A 865 17.35 -1.32 -19.66
C GLN A 865 16.01 -1.31 -18.91
N LEU A 866 15.14 -2.26 -19.21
CA LEU A 866 13.82 -2.39 -18.59
C LEU A 866 13.90 -2.64 -17.08
N LEU A 867 14.87 -3.42 -16.60
CA LEU A 867 15.08 -3.64 -15.16
C LEU A 867 15.41 -2.35 -14.39
N GLN A 868 16.01 -1.37 -15.03
CA GLN A 868 16.41 -0.11 -14.42
C GLN A 868 15.35 1.00 -14.56
N THR A 869 14.35 0.78 -15.42
CA THR A 869 13.37 1.80 -15.78
C THR A 869 12.00 1.46 -15.17
N PRO A 870 11.32 2.42 -14.51
CA PRO A 870 9.93 2.24 -14.12
C PRO A 870 9.01 2.20 -15.34
N TYR A 871 8.17 1.17 -15.44
CA TYR A 871 7.17 1.01 -16.50
C TYR A 871 6.08 0.00 -16.08
N SER A 872 5.02 -0.13 -16.89
CA SER A 872 3.87 -0.96 -16.54
C SER A 872 4.07 -2.46 -16.73
N GLY A 873 5.00 -2.86 -17.60
CA GLY A 873 5.13 -4.24 -18.06
C GLY A 873 4.01 -4.63 -19.04
N TRP A 874 4.35 -5.36 -20.10
CA TRP A 874 3.37 -5.97 -20.99
C TRP A 874 3.04 -7.39 -20.55
N LEU A 875 4.08 -8.21 -20.36
CA LEU A 875 3.94 -9.63 -20.00
C LEU A 875 3.41 -9.82 -18.57
N TYR A 876 3.69 -8.88 -17.67
CA TYR A 876 3.35 -8.93 -16.24
C TYR A 876 2.53 -7.74 -15.76
N PHE A 877 1.79 -7.08 -16.64
CA PHE A 877 1.00 -5.89 -16.29
C PHE A 877 0.18 -6.09 -15.00
N PRO A 878 0.15 -5.13 -14.04
CA PRO A 878 0.82 -3.82 -14.05
C PRO A 878 2.22 -3.81 -13.38
N ALA A 879 2.88 -4.95 -13.23
CA ALA A 879 4.22 -5.02 -12.68
C ALA A 879 5.28 -5.07 -13.79
N PRO A 880 6.38 -4.31 -13.66
CA PRO A 880 7.51 -4.42 -14.56
C PRO A 880 8.28 -5.74 -14.32
N ILE A 881 9.12 -6.12 -15.27
CA ILE A 881 10.03 -7.26 -15.11
C ILE A 881 10.89 -7.07 -13.85
N THR A 882 11.07 -8.17 -13.10
CA THR A 882 11.93 -8.23 -11.92
C THR A 882 12.94 -9.38 -12.04
N PRO A 883 14.06 -9.35 -11.29
CA PRO A 883 14.99 -10.47 -11.25
C PRO A 883 14.32 -11.79 -10.84
N ALA A 884 13.32 -11.74 -9.95
CA ALA A 884 12.55 -12.92 -9.55
C ALA A 884 11.76 -13.52 -10.72
N LEU A 885 11.07 -12.68 -11.51
CA LEU A 885 10.35 -13.13 -12.69
C LEU A 885 11.28 -13.69 -13.77
N LEU A 886 12.43 -13.04 -14.03
CA LEU A 886 13.42 -13.56 -14.97
C LEU A 886 13.95 -14.92 -14.54
N ARG A 887 14.11 -15.14 -13.24
CA ARG A 887 14.61 -16.40 -12.67
C ARG A 887 13.57 -17.52 -12.71
N LEU A 888 12.30 -17.20 -12.45
CA LEU A 888 11.24 -18.19 -12.27
C LEU A 888 10.53 -18.56 -13.57
N ASP A 889 10.36 -17.62 -14.50
CA ASP A 889 9.54 -17.85 -15.69
C ASP A 889 10.27 -18.72 -16.71
N PRO A 890 9.72 -19.90 -17.05
CA PRO A 890 10.27 -20.77 -18.11
C PRO A 890 10.36 -20.08 -19.47
N PHE A 891 9.63 -18.99 -19.65
CA PHE A 891 9.69 -18.18 -20.86
C PHE A 891 11.13 -17.75 -21.19
N TRP A 892 11.94 -17.47 -20.18
CA TRP A 892 13.32 -16.99 -20.33
C TRP A 892 14.36 -18.12 -20.36
N ASP A 893 13.95 -19.40 -20.40
CA ASP A 893 14.86 -20.54 -20.41
C ASP A 893 15.91 -20.50 -21.54
N PRO A 894 15.60 -20.04 -22.77
CA PRO A 894 16.61 -19.92 -23.82
C PRO A 894 17.78 -19.00 -23.50
N LEU A 895 17.59 -18.05 -22.57
CA LEU A 895 18.61 -17.09 -22.15
C LEU A 895 19.43 -17.55 -20.92
N ARG A 896 19.02 -18.62 -20.20
CA ARG A 896 19.59 -18.99 -18.90
C ARG A 896 21.06 -19.38 -18.95
N ALA A 897 21.54 -19.87 -20.10
CA ALA A 897 22.94 -20.24 -20.28
C ALA A 897 23.87 -19.03 -20.47
N ASP A 898 23.32 -17.85 -20.77
CA ASP A 898 24.09 -16.63 -21.02
C ASP A 898 24.52 -15.95 -19.69
N PRO A 899 25.84 -15.73 -19.46
CA PRO A 899 26.33 -15.10 -18.23
C PRO A 899 25.76 -13.69 -17.98
N ALA A 900 25.50 -12.93 -19.05
CA ALA A 900 24.91 -11.59 -18.91
C ALA A 900 23.46 -11.67 -18.40
N PHE A 901 22.69 -12.66 -18.87
CA PHE A 901 21.34 -12.92 -18.38
C PHE A 901 21.35 -13.43 -16.93
N GLN A 902 22.27 -14.32 -16.58
CA GLN A 902 22.42 -14.80 -15.18
C GLN A 902 22.64 -13.65 -14.22
N LYS A 903 23.43 -12.66 -14.61
CA LYS A 903 23.66 -11.44 -13.83
C LYS A 903 22.39 -10.58 -13.67
N LEU A 904 21.47 -10.61 -14.62
CA LEU A 904 20.17 -9.94 -14.50
C LEU A 904 19.22 -10.63 -13.49
N CYS A 905 19.40 -11.95 -13.36
CA CYS A 905 18.64 -12.76 -12.40
C CYS A 905 19.13 -12.60 -10.95
N GLU A 906 20.34 -12.06 -10.73
CA GLU A 906 20.87 -11.79 -9.41
C GLU A 906 20.15 -10.59 -8.79
N GLU A 907 19.57 -10.77 -7.59
CA GLU A 907 19.05 -9.66 -6.83
C GLU A 907 20.21 -8.75 -6.43
N LYS A 908 20.29 -7.57 -7.00
CA LYS A 908 21.03 -6.50 -6.34
C LYS A 908 20.31 -6.23 -5.03
N LYS A 909 20.85 -6.70 -3.92
CA LYS A 909 20.38 -6.23 -2.60
C LYS A 909 20.40 -4.71 -2.63
N PRO A 910 19.27 -4.05 -2.31
CA PRO A 910 19.16 -2.60 -2.35
C PRO A 910 20.17 -1.92 -1.41
#